data_38d544d5f71f90814df422ed32128ade
#
_entry.id   38d544d5f71f90814df422ed32128ade
#
_cell.length_a   1.000
_cell.length_b   1.000
_cell.length_c   1.000
_cell.angle_alpha   90.00
_cell.angle_beta   90.00
_cell.angle_gamma   90.00
#
_symmetry.space_group_name_H-M   'P 1'
#
loop_
_entity.id
_entity.type
_entity.pdbx_description
1 polymer ?
#
loop_
_entity_poly.entity_id
_entity_poly.type
_entity_poly.pdbx_seq_one_letter_code
_entity_poly.pdbx_strand_id
1 'polypeptide(L)'
;MKNFTFFKKFLPDLIAIAAFVVLSFAYFTPAIFEGRVLAQHDSLAAIGQGQEQRDYMERHNGERTRWINSMFCGMPTYQMSPTYNSTKPQDAAKKLYSLFLPDYVYLLFIMLLGFYILMRAFDASPLISALGAILWTFSSYFLIIIAAGHIWKFITLAYIPPTIAGLVYAYRKKYILGALLVMVFVAFQISANHIQMSYYFLFVMFFMVLAFFVDAVKNKTLPHFFKATGVIIIAAIVGVLANSSTLYHTYEYSKESIRGKSELSHHGEANKTDNGLERDYITQWSYGVDETWTLLIPNAKGGASVPISENQKAMSKARPEYRQLYTQIGQYWGEQPGTSGPVYVGAFVLTLFILGLFIVKGPIKWALLAGTIFSILLSWGKNFMGLTNFFIDYVPFYNKFRTVASILVIAEFCIPLLAALTIKELIQKPETLKNNMKYLYIGLGLTGGIALLFALAPKLFFPSFISSSEMQALQTLPPEHFHAIVDNLTEMRIAMFTADAWRSVAIILIGTLLLYAMVNHKLKAQTALVGILVLCLIDLWTVDKRYLNDSHFTQKTNVAQFFTKTPTDEYILSDTTKHYRVLNMATSTFNDGVTPYWHKCIGGYHPAKLRRYQDVIDVHLFKEMMALQNDIIRTQGLLDSVDAEGFKVLNMLNTKWIIMPAEGGGTLPIANPYYQGNAWFVNDIAFVNNADEEIDALGKIDLHNQAVADKQFAPLLAGFSVTPKDSASSIWLESYDSNLFNYRVDAKKDELAVFSEIYYPKGWQITIDEKPTTMLRANYTLRALPIPEGQHEIVFKFDPPSIKITDTIAYIALAIMLLTAIVTVWKEIKADLRS
;
A
#
# COMPACT_ATOMS: atom_id res chain seq x y z
N MET A 1 18.75 45.05 17.62
CA MET A 1 17.28 45.14 17.64
C MET A 1 16.61 44.40 16.44
N LYS A 2 17.15 44.47 15.21
CA LYS A 2 16.55 43.77 14.02
C LYS A 2 16.42 42.24 14.18
N ASN A 3 17.40 41.59 14.81
CA ASN A 3 17.34 40.11 15.04
C ASN A 3 16.23 39.68 16.02
N PHE A 4 15.85 40.56 16.94
CA PHE A 4 14.79 40.28 17.93
C PHE A 4 13.39 40.39 17.31
N THR A 5 13.23 41.22 16.27
CA THR A 5 11.96 41.41 15.54
C THR A 5 11.72 40.24 14.58
N PHE A 6 12.77 39.70 13.95
CA PHE A 6 12.72 38.52 13.11
C PHE A 6 12.24 37.28 13.91
N PHE A 7 12.83 37.06 15.08
CA PHE A 7 12.45 35.93 15.94
C PHE A 7 10.98 35.96 16.40
N LYS A 8 10.50 37.15 16.76
CA LYS A 8 9.10 37.37 17.17
C LYS A 8 8.09 37.04 16.07
N LYS A 9 8.45 37.24 14.79
CA LYS A 9 7.56 36.96 13.64
C LYS A 9 7.32 35.49 13.48
N PHE A 10 8.34 34.64 13.69
CA PHE A 10 8.27 33.19 13.50
C PHE A 10 7.96 32.41 14.78
N LEU A 11 8.00 33.07 15.94
CA LEU A 11 7.76 32.38 17.22
C LEU A 11 6.45 31.60 17.29
N PRO A 12 5.29 32.10 16.77
CA PRO A 12 4.05 31.31 16.79
C PRO A 12 4.10 30.04 15.90
N ASP A 13 4.83 30.09 14.76
CA ASP A 13 5.05 28.92 13.91
C ASP A 13 5.97 27.91 14.62
N LEU A 14 7.02 28.38 15.30
CA LEU A 14 7.92 27.52 16.08
C LEU A 14 7.19 26.84 17.25
N ILE A 15 6.29 27.57 17.93
CA ILE A 15 5.45 26.98 18.98
C ILE A 15 4.55 25.88 18.42
N ALA A 16 3.93 26.10 17.27
CA ALA A 16 3.10 25.08 16.62
C ALA A 16 3.92 23.84 16.26
N ILE A 17 5.11 24.01 15.68
CA ILE A 17 6.02 22.90 15.34
C ILE A 17 6.45 22.14 16.60
N ALA A 18 6.80 22.85 17.69
CA ALA A 18 7.13 22.20 18.96
C ALA A 18 5.95 21.43 19.55
N ALA A 19 4.71 21.98 19.44
CA ALA A 19 3.52 21.28 19.86
C ALA A 19 3.27 20.00 19.02
N PHE A 20 3.57 20.02 17.72
CA PHE A 20 3.48 18.82 16.87
C PHE A 20 4.47 17.74 17.29
N VAL A 21 5.69 18.10 17.65
CA VAL A 21 6.68 17.18 18.20
C VAL A 21 6.14 16.55 19.49
N VAL A 22 5.64 17.36 20.42
CA VAL A 22 5.09 16.88 21.70
C VAL A 22 3.90 15.95 21.49
N LEU A 23 2.94 16.30 20.61
CA LEU A 23 1.80 15.45 20.28
C LEU A 23 2.23 14.10 19.68
N SER A 24 3.23 14.13 18.80
CA SER A 24 3.74 12.91 18.15
C SER A 24 4.42 11.99 19.17
N PHE A 25 5.20 12.52 20.11
CA PHE A 25 5.76 11.74 21.21
C PHE A 25 4.66 11.20 22.14
N ALA A 26 3.70 12.04 22.51
CA ALA A 26 2.62 11.64 23.41
C ALA A 26 1.78 10.50 22.83
N TYR A 27 1.56 10.47 21.52
CA TYR A 27 0.80 9.40 20.88
C TYR A 27 1.54 8.06 20.85
N PHE A 28 2.86 8.08 20.61
CA PHE A 28 3.71 6.89 20.47
C PHE A 28 4.57 6.61 21.72
N THR A 29 4.08 6.95 22.91
CA THR A 29 4.76 6.75 24.18
C THR A 29 5.35 5.33 24.35
N PRO A 30 4.65 4.22 24.12
CA PRO A 30 5.18 2.87 24.29
C PRO A 30 6.37 2.56 23.38
N ALA A 31 6.31 3.00 22.12
CA ALA A 31 7.39 2.79 21.15
C ALA A 31 8.68 3.50 21.58
N ILE A 32 8.54 4.70 22.19
CA ILE A 32 9.68 5.54 22.53
C ILE A 32 10.29 5.16 23.88
N PHE A 33 9.48 5.13 24.94
CA PHE A 33 9.96 4.97 26.30
C PHE A 33 10.20 3.50 26.69
N GLU A 34 9.47 2.57 26.06
CA GLU A 34 9.58 1.13 26.35
C GLU A 34 10.32 0.37 25.24
N GLY A 35 10.74 1.03 24.17
CA GLY A 35 11.43 0.43 23.02
C GLY A 35 10.60 -0.60 22.27
N ARG A 36 9.26 -0.52 22.36
CA ARG A 36 8.34 -1.43 21.70
C ARG A 36 8.17 -1.08 20.22
N VAL A 37 7.76 -2.06 19.43
CA VAL A 37 7.49 -1.94 18.00
C VAL A 37 6.10 -2.48 17.66
N LEU A 38 5.52 -2.02 16.57
CA LEU A 38 4.29 -2.58 16.04
C LEU A 38 4.59 -3.96 15.44
N ALA A 39 3.86 -4.98 15.87
CA ALA A 39 3.93 -6.32 15.28
C ALA A 39 2.73 -6.52 14.37
N GLN A 40 2.93 -6.34 13.09
CA GLN A 40 1.89 -6.47 12.07
C GLN A 40 2.31 -7.48 11.02
N HIS A 41 1.32 -8.17 10.44
CA HIS A 41 1.56 -9.18 9.41
C HIS A 41 2.41 -8.65 8.25
N ASP A 42 2.04 -7.49 7.69
CA ASP A 42 2.77 -6.88 6.56
C ASP A 42 4.19 -6.46 6.95
N SER A 43 4.39 -6.00 8.20
CA SER A 43 5.72 -5.63 8.70
C SER A 43 6.61 -6.86 8.88
N LEU A 44 6.07 -7.95 9.40
CA LEU A 44 6.78 -9.24 9.52
C LEU A 44 7.11 -9.80 8.13
N ALA A 45 6.14 -9.80 7.23
CA ALA A 45 6.35 -10.23 5.85
C ALA A 45 7.44 -9.40 5.15
N ALA A 46 7.47 -8.08 5.33
CA ALA A 46 8.51 -7.22 4.77
C ALA A 46 9.92 -7.52 5.34
N ILE A 47 10.01 -7.92 6.61
CA ILE A 47 11.29 -8.35 7.22
C ILE A 47 11.79 -9.63 6.53
N GLY A 48 10.94 -10.65 6.40
CA GLY A 48 11.33 -11.92 5.76
C GLY A 48 11.68 -11.73 4.28
N GLN A 49 10.81 -11.06 3.52
CA GLN A 49 11.04 -10.77 2.09
C GLN A 49 12.35 -10.02 1.81
N GLY A 50 12.73 -9.10 2.71
CA GLY A 50 13.92 -8.27 2.55
C GLY A 50 15.22 -8.92 3.06
N GLN A 51 15.18 -10.14 3.62
CA GLN A 51 16.36 -10.73 4.25
C GLN A 51 17.47 -11.01 3.24
N GLU A 52 17.17 -11.64 2.13
CA GLU A 52 18.17 -11.91 1.10
C GLU A 52 18.86 -10.64 0.59
N GLN A 53 18.12 -9.52 0.47
CA GLN A 53 18.72 -8.23 0.12
C GLN A 53 19.67 -7.70 1.20
N ARG A 54 19.30 -7.87 2.49
CA ARG A 54 20.15 -7.45 3.60
C ARG A 54 21.43 -8.27 3.64
N ASP A 55 21.32 -9.60 3.53
CA ASP A 55 22.48 -10.49 3.49
C ASP A 55 23.40 -10.18 2.31
N TYR A 56 22.82 -9.87 1.15
CA TYR A 56 23.60 -9.44 -0.02
C TYR A 56 24.33 -8.13 0.27
N MET A 57 23.65 -7.14 0.85
CA MET A 57 24.25 -5.85 1.19
C MET A 57 25.42 -5.99 2.19
N GLU A 58 25.29 -6.87 3.17
CA GLU A 58 26.36 -7.15 4.14
C GLU A 58 27.60 -7.75 3.47
N ARG A 59 27.39 -8.68 2.53
CA ARG A 59 28.50 -9.30 1.77
C ARG A 59 29.14 -8.37 0.75
N HIS A 60 28.40 -7.38 0.23
CA HIS A 60 28.82 -6.50 -0.88
C HIS A 60 28.95 -5.02 -0.47
N ASN A 61 29.47 -4.73 0.73
CA ASN A 61 29.80 -3.36 1.18
C ASN A 61 28.63 -2.35 1.03
N GLY A 62 27.38 -2.79 1.22
CA GLY A 62 26.18 -1.95 1.12
C GLY A 62 25.59 -1.82 -0.29
N GLU A 63 26.13 -2.53 -1.30
CA GLU A 63 25.48 -2.66 -2.60
C GLU A 63 24.19 -3.47 -2.47
N ARG A 64 23.19 -3.12 -3.28
CA ARG A 64 21.89 -3.81 -3.26
C ARG A 64 21.71 -4.66 -4.50
N THR A 65 21.33 -5.91 -4.31
CA THR A 65 20.87 -6.74 -5.42
C THR A 65 19.58 -6.22 -6.03
N ARG A 66 19.39 -6.44 -7.32
CA ARG A 66 18.17 -6.15 -8.07
C ARG A 66 17.35 -7.40 -8.35
N TRP A 67 17.84 -8.54 -7.90
CA TRP A 67 17.18 -9.84 -8.01
C TRP A 67 17.22 -10.56 -6.68
N ILE A 68 16.18 -11.30 -6.33
CA ILE A 68 16.14 -12.22 -5.19
C ILE A 68 15.64 -13.59 -5.65
N ASN A 69 16.02 -14.63 -4.90
CA ASN A 69 15.62 -16.01 -5.12
C ASN A 69 14.78 -16.58 -3.98
N SER A 70 14.63 -15.83 -2.90
CA SER A 70 13.92 -16.26 -1.69
C SER A 70 12.40 -16.40 -1.85
N MET A 71 11.80 -15.82 -2.89
CA MET A 71 10.36 -15.92 -3.16
C MET A 71 10.07 -16.28 -4.60
N PHE A 72 9.02 -17.10 -4.81
CA PHE A 72 8.47 -17.41 -6.14
C PHE A 72 9.56 -17.89 -7.12
N CYS A 73 10.53 -18.64 -6.63
CA CYS A 73 11.70 -19.13 -7.39
C CYS A 73 12.58 -18.03 -8.00
N GLY A 74 12.33 -16.78 -7.74
CA GLY A 74 13.11 -15.64 -8.20
C GLY A 74 12.27 -14.50 -8.80
N MET A 75 12.61 -13.27 -8.42
CA MET A 75 11.94 -12.08 -8.96
C MET A 75 12.82 -10.82 -8.82
N PRO A 76 12.60 -9.79 -9.67
CA PRO A 76 13.23 -8.49 -9.48
C PRO A 76 12.79 -7.78 -8.20
N THR A 77 13.70 -7.03 -7.59
CA THR A 77 13.44 -6.29 -6.33
C THR A 77 12.82 -4.91 -6.55
N TYR A 78 12.35 -4.58 -7.75
CA TYR A 78 11.87 -3.24 -8.12
C TYR A 78 10.67 -2.74 -7.32
N GLN A 79 9.92 -3.65 -6.69
CA GLN A 79 8.78 -3.35 -5.82
C GLN A 79 9.03 -3.72 -4.34
N MET A 80 10.27 -4.09 -3.99
CA MET A 80 10.67 -4.47 -2.63
C MET A 80 11.59 -3.41 -2.05
N SER A 81 11.02 -2.31 -1.53
CA SER A 81 11.79 -1.17 -1.00
C SER A 81 12.89 -0.69 -1.95
N PRO A 82 12.56 -0.34 -3.20
CA PRO A 82 13.55 0.00 -4.20
C PRO A 82 14.34 1.23 -3.77
N THR A 83 15.67 1.10 -3.76
CA THR A 83 16.57 2.21 -3.49
C THR A 83 17.63 2.26 -4.57
N TYR A 84 17.94 3.46 -5.02
CA TYR A 84 18.93 3.76 -6.04
C TYR A 84 19.94 4.77 -5.47
N ASN A 85 21.07 4.94 -6.11
CA ASN A 85 22.04 5.94 -5.64
C ASN A 85 21.46 7.36 -5.67
N SER A 86 20.59 7.64 -6.63
CA SER A 86 19.86 8.90 -6.75
C SER A 86 18.82 9.14 -5.65
N THR A 87 18.42 8.13 -4.88
CA THR A 87 17.48 8.31 -3.73
C THR A 87 18.19 8.80 -2.46
N LYS A 88 19.49 8.58 -2.31
CA LYS A 88 20.26 8.98 -1.11
C LYS A 88 20.12 10.46 -0.75
N PRO A 89 20.24 11.44 -1.69
CA PRO A 89 20.02 12.85 -1.38
C PRO A 89 18.60 13.16 -0.92
N GLN A 90 17.60 12.49 -1.50
CA GLN A 90 16.20 12.63 -1.08
C GLN A 90 15.98 12.10 0.34
N ASP A 91 16.60 10.99 0.70
CA ASP A 91 16.49 10.41 2.04
C ASP A 91 17.12 11.33 3.10
N ALA A 92 18.24 12.00 2.78
CA ALA A 92 18.81 13.02 3.65
C ALA A 92 17.85 14.22 3.82
N ALA A 93 17.23 14.67 2.74
CA ALA A 93 16.25 15.77 2.79
C ALA A 93 14.98 15.40 3.57
N LYS A 94 14.49 14.16 3.46
CA LYS A 94 13.36 13.63 4.25
C LYS A 94 13.70 13.59 5.73
N LYS A 95 14.90 13.12 6.10
CA LYS A 95 15.37 13.12 7.49
C LYS A 95 15.43 14.54 8.08
N LEU A 96 15.90 15.51 7.29
CA LEU A 96 15.88 16.91 7.70
C LEU A 96 14.45 17.43 7.87
N TYR A 97 13.54 17.14 6.93
CA TYR A 97 12.13 17.52 7.00
C TYR A 97 11.42 16.91 8.22
N SER A 98 11.78 15.71 8.61
CA SER A 98 11.26 15.02 9.80
C SER A 98 12.00 15.36 11.09
N LEU A 99 12.91 16.33 11.08
CA LEU A 99 13.74 16.75 12.23
C LEU A 99 14.51 15.59 12.88
N PHE A 100 14.86 14.56 12.13
CA PHE A 100 15.53 13.35 12.63
C PHE A 100 14.78 12.65 13.78
N LEU A 101 13.46 12.84 13.87
CA LEU A 101 12.64 12.20 14.89
C LEU A 101 12.64 10.68 14.75
N PRO A 102 12.49 9.94 15.87
CA PRO A 102 12.53 8.48 15.86
C PRO A 102 11.33 7.88 15.13
N ASP A 103 11.42 6.55 14.86
CA ASP A 103 10.37 5.78 14.19
C ASP A 103 9.01 5.96 14.88
N TYR A 104 7.96 5.94 14.06
CA TYR A 104 6.56 6.27 14.38
C TYR A 104 6.33 7.76 14.72
N VAL A 105 7.17 8.39 15.55
CA VAL A 105 7.02 9.80 15.93
C VAL A 105 7.12 10.69 14.70
N TYR A 106 8.13 10.45 13.84
CA TYR A 106 8.29 11.24 12.62
C TYR A 106 7.08 11.14 11.68
N LEU A 107 6.36 10.00 11.67
CA LEU A 107 5.18 9.80 10.82
C LEU A 107 4.12 10.85 11.15
N LEU A 108 3.70 10.92 12.40
CA LEU A 108 2.67 11.85 12.84
C LEU A 108 3.13 13.31 12.65
N PHE A 109 4.40 13.57 12.96
CA PHE A 109 5.00 14.89 12.81
C PHE A 109 4.97 15.39 11.35
N ILE A 110 5.38 14.57 10.36
CA ILE A 110 5.37 15.01 8.95
C ILE A 110 3.96 15.20 8.40
N MET A 111 2.98 14.44 8.91
CA MET A 111 1.58 14.60 8.56
C MET A 111 1.03 15.94 9.07
N LEU A 112 1.28 16.25 10.33
CA LEU A 112 0.93 17.55 10.96
C LEU A 112 1.60 18.72 10.24
N LEU A 113 2.91 18.63 10.02
CA LEU A 113 3.69 19.70 9.38
C LEU A 113 3.24 19.93 7.93
N GLY A 114 2.96 18.84 7.19
CA GLY A 114 2.51 18.92 5.81
C GLY A 114 1.22 19.72 5.64
N PHE A 115 0.21 19.42 6.46
CA PHE A 115 -1.06 20.13 6.40
C PHE A 115 -0.96 21.56 7.01
N TYR A 116 -0.11 21.74 8.00
CA TYR A 116 0.19 23.07 8.52
C TYR A 116 0.74 23.98 7.41
N ILE A 117 1.69 23.50 6.59
CA ILE A 117 2.25 24.24 5.44
C ILE A 117 1.14 24.59 4.44
N LEU A 118 0.20 23.66 4.18
CA LEU A 118 -0.96 23.91 3.32
C LEU A 118 -1.84 25.03 3.85
N MET A 119 -2.16 25.02 5.12
CA MET A 119 -2.97 26.07 5.74
C MET A 119 -2.27 27.43 5.72
N ARG A 120 -0.95 27.46 5.90
CA ARG A 120 -0.15 28.69 5.75
C ARG A 120 -0.16 29.20 4.31
N ALA A 121 -0.25 28.32 3.31
CA ALA A 121 -0.42 28.71 1.90
C ALA A 121 -1.79 29.39 1.63
N PHE A 122 -2.80 29.08 2.43
CA PHE A 122 -4.09 29.76 2.44
C PHE A 122 -4.14 31.01 3.35
N ASP A 123 -2.99 31.52 3.84
CA ASP A 123 -2.87 32.67 4.78
C ASP A 123 -3.66 32.47 6.09
N ALA A 124 -3.76 31.25 6.56
CA ALA A 124 -4.31 30.98 7.87
C ALA A 124 -3.29 31.38 8.96
N SER A 125 -3.77 31.89 10.10
CA SER A 125 -2.90 32.15 11.25
C SER A 125 -2.27 30.85 11.77
N PRO A 126 -1.15 30.89 12.50
CA PRO A 126 -0.51 29.70 13.05
C PRO A 126 -1.46 28.78 13.83
N LEU A 127 -2.32 29.34 14.67
CA LEU A 127 -3.28 28.55 15.46
C LEU A 127 -4.37 27.89 14.62
N ILE A 128 -4.87 28.58 13.57
CA ILE A 128 -5.82 27.98 12.61
C ILE A 128 -5.12 26.90 11.76
N SER A 129 -3.87 27.14 11.42
CA SER A 129 -3.06 26.16 10.67
C SER A 129 -2.81 24.91 11.51
N ALA A 130 -2.56 25.06 12.81
CA ALA A 130 -2.44 23.95 13.74
C ALA A 130 -3.77 23.19 13.91
N LEU A 131 -4.90 23.89 13.98
CA LEU A 131 -6.21 23.24 13.97
C LEU A 131 -6.38 22.39 12.73
N GLY A 132 -6.18 22.95 11.53
CA GLY A 132 -6.29 22.18 10.27
C GLY A 132 -5.36 20.97 10.23
N ALA A 133 -4.13 21.11 10.70
CA ALA A 133 -3.16 20.02 10.81
C ALA A 133 -3.68 18.87 11.71
N ILE A 134 -4.28 19.21 12.85
CA ILE A 134 -4.88 18.24 13.78
C ILE A 134 -6.09 17.55 13.14
N LEU A 135 -7.01 18.31 12.52
CA LEU A 135 -8.19 17.77 11.87
C LEU A 135 -7.87 16.75 10.77
N TRP A 136 -6.82 16.99 10.00
CA TRP A 136 -6.33 16.09 8.99
C TRP A 136 -5.63 14.88 9.61
N THR A 137 -4.62 15.10 10.43
CA THR A 137 -3.71 14.07 10.92
C THR A 137 -4.39 13.03 11.80
N PHE A 138 -5.36 13.45 12.60
CA PHE A 138 -6.14 12.59 13.48
C PHE A 138 -7.48 12.15 12.87
N SER A 139 -7.71 12.36 11.59
CA SER A 139 -8.74 11.65 10.86
C SER A 139 -8.41 10.16 10.87
N SER A 140 -9.37 9.31 11.29
CA SER A 140 -9.02 7.99 11.87
C SER A 140 -8.30 7.03 10.92
N TYR A 141 -8.56 7.14 9.62
CA TYR A 141 -7.93 6.26 8.62
C TYR A 141 -6.40 6.27 8.68
N PHE A 142 -5.79 7.43 8.98
CA PHE A 142 -4.33 7.54 8.99
C PHE A 142 -3.69 6.74 10.12
N LEU A 143 -4.29 6.75 11.30
CA LEU A 143 -3.81 5.96 12.43
C LEU A 143 -4.12 4.47 12.23
N ILE A 144 -5.26 4.15 11.62
CA ILE A 144 -5.67 2.80 11.27
C ILE A 144 -4.70 2.18 10.26
N ILE A 145 -4.26 2.90 9.23
CA ILE A 145 -3.29 2.34 8.27
C ILE A 145 -1.89 2.17 8.86
N ILE A 146 -1.51 2.93 9.89
CA ILE A 146 -0.31 2.64 10.68
C ILE A 146 -0.51 1.33 11.44
N ALA A 147 -1.65 1.14 12.12
CA ALA A 147 -1.98 -0.09 12.81
C ALA A 147 -1.99 -1.31 11.88
N ALA A 148 -2.45 -1.14 10.64
CA ALA A 148 -2.47 -2.18 9.61
C ALA A 148 -1.10 -2.44 8.93
N GLY A 149 -0.05 -1.66 9.24
CA GLY A 149 1.28 -1.84 8.65
C GLY A 149 1.52 -1.10 7.32
N HIS A 150 0.57 -0.31 6.85
CA HIS A 150 0.65 0.40 5.57
C HIS A 150 1.46 1.71 5.67
N ILE A 151 2.67 1.65 6.21
CA ILE A 151 3.52 2.81 6.52
C ILE A 151 3.85 3.65 5.27
N TRP A 152 4.16 3.00 4.14
CA TRP A 152 4.48 3.71 2.89
C TRP A 152 3.30 4.49 2.33
N LYS A 153 2.08 3.97 2.51
CA LYS A 153 0.83 4.65 2.18
C LYS A 153 0.65 5.92 3.02
N PHE A 154 0.89 5.81 4.33
CA PHE A 154 0.85 6.94 5.26
C PHE A 154 1.87 8.01 4.87
N ILE A 155 3.12 7.65 4.62
CA ILE A 155 4.19 8.58 4.24
C ILE A 155 3.84 9.32 2.94
N THR A 156 3.32 8.60 1.94
CA THR A 156 2.86 9.25 0.69
C THR A 156 1.80 10.30 0.97
N LEU A 157 0.79 9.98 1.79
CA LEU A 157 -0.30 10.89 2.17
C LEU A 157 0.22 12.12 2.93
N ALA A 158 1.24 11.97 3.77
CA ALA A 158 1.83 13.09 4.51
C ALA A 158 2.50 14.15 3.62
N TYR A 159 2.99 13.74 2.43
CA TYR A 159 3.64 14.66 1.49
C TYR A 159 2.67 15.32 0.49
N ILE A 160 1.40 14.92 0.48
CA ILE A 160 0.39 15.50 -0.43
C ILE A 160 -0.01 16.92 -0.04
N PRO A 161 -0.33 17.25 1.22
CA PRO A 161 -0.72 18.61 1.58
C PRO A 161 0.34 19.66 1.22
N PRO A 162 1.65 19.48 1.47
CA PRO A 162 2.64 20.46 1.05
C PRO A 162 2.82 20.53 -0.48
N THR A 163 2.53 19.46 -1.23
CA THR A 163 2.45 19.54 -2.71
C THR A 163 1.32 20.48 -3.14
N ILE A 164 0.14 20.34 -2.54
CA ILE A 164 -1.01 21.21 -2.81
C ILE A 164 -0.72 22.65 -2.34
N ALA A 165 0.02 22.81 -1.24
CA ALA A 165 0.49 24.15 -0.83
C ALA A 165 1.32 24.82 -1.91
N GLY A 166 2.21 24.08 -2.58
CA GLY A 166 2.98 24.57 -3.71
C GLY A 166 2.09 25.06 -4.86
N LEU A 167 1.05 24.29 -5.19
CA LEU A 167 0.03 24.68 -6.15
C LEU A 167 -0.67 25.98 -5.74
N VAL A 168 -1.11 26.10 -4.50
CA VAL A 168 -1.77 27.31 -3.97
C VAL A 168 -0.83 28.51 -4.02
N TYR A 169 0.43 28.38 -3.63
CA TYR A 169 1.41 29.45 -3.70
C TYR A 169 1.66 29.94 -5.15
N ALA A 170 1.73 29.04 -6.12
CA ALA A 170 1.91 29.40 -7.52
C ALA A 170 0.73 30.25 -8.04
N TYR A 171 -0.53 29.85 -7.76
CA TYR A 171 -1.71 30.62 -8.10
C TYR A 171 -1.83 31.94 -7.30
N ARG A 172 -1.10 32.07 -6.22
CA ARG A 172 -0.97 33.33 -5.45
C ARG A 172 0.27 34.15 -5.84
N LYS A 173 0.80 33.95 -7.05
CA LYS A 173 1.96 34.66 -7.63
C LYS A 173 3.31 34.39 -6.94
N LYS A 174 3.40 33.46 -5.99
CA LYS A 174 4.65 33.02 -5.36
C LYS A 174 5.25 31.84 -6.16
N TYR A 175 5.53 32.06 -7.44
CA TYR A 175 5.87 31.02 -8.40
C TYR A 175 7.05 30.14 -8.01
N ILE A 176 8.17 30.73 -7.51
CA ILE A 176 9.39 30.00 -7.21
C ILE A 176 9.21 29.14 -5.97
N LEU A 177 8.61 29.68 -4.91
CA LEU A 177 8.27 28.92 -3.71
C LEU A 177 7.27 27.80 -4.04
N GLY A 178 6.26 28.12 -4.85
CA GLY A 178 5.29 27.12 -5.33
C GLY A 178 5.95 25.99 -6.12
N ALA A 179 6.84 26.34 -7.07
CA ALA A 179 7.61 25.37 -7.83
C ALA A 179 8.49 24.49 -6.94
N LEU A 180 9.21 25.08 -6.00
CA LEU A 180 10.07 24.33 -5.07
C LEU A 180 9.27 23.29 -4.27
N LEU A 181 8.15 23.72 -3.67
CA LEU A 181 7.31 22.80 -2.89
C LEU A 181 6.75 21.66 -3.76
N VAL A 182 6.25 21.97 -4.98
CA VAL A 182 5.77 20.92 -5.90
C VAL A 182 6.89 19.95 -6.26
N MET A 183 8.08 20.43 -6.66
CA MET A 183 9.22 19.59 -7.00
C MET A 183 9.59 18.64 -5.87
N VAL A 184 9.83 19.20 -4.67
CA VAL A 184 10.31 18.45 -3.51
C VAL A 184 9.27 17.41 -3.05
N PHE A 185 8.02 17.84 -2.87
CA PHE A 185 7.02 16.94 -2.30
C PHE A 185 6.41 15.96 -3.30
N VAL A 186 6.42 16.25 -4.60
CA VAL A 186 6.17 15.23 -5.64
C VAL A 186 7.28 14.18 -5.63
N ALA A 187 8.55 14.60 -5.53
CA ALA A 187 9.67 13.67 -5.44
C ALA A 187 9.53 12.78 -4.18
N PHE A 188 9.20 13.34 -3.03
CA PHE A 188 9.01 12.60 -1.78
C PHE A 188 7.83 11.62 -1.84
N GLN A 189 6.69 12.02 -2.44
CA GLN A 189 5.54 11.13 -2.63
C GLN A 189 5.91 9.90 -3.45
N ILE A 190 6.55 10.10 -4.60
CA ILE A 190 6.91 9.00 -5.50
C ILE A 190 7.94 8.08 -4.84
N SER A 191 8.93 8.65 -4.15
CA SER A 191 9.94 7.86 -3.44
C SER A 191 9.39 7.04 -2.27
N ALA A 192 8.20 7.38 -1.74
CA ALA A 192 7.48 6.56 -0.78
C ALA A 192 6.83 5.32 -1.42
N ASN A 193 6.89 5.19 -2.75
CA ASN A 193 6.50 4.01 -3.52
C ASN A 193 5.03 3.54 -3.35
N HIS A 194 4.11 4.45 -3.03
CA HIS A 194 2.68 4.16 -2.99
C HIS A 194 1.91 5.03 -3.99
N ILE A 195 2.13 4.76 -5.28
CA ILE A 195 1.66 5.59 -6.41
C ILE A 195 0.13 5.77 -6.43
N GLN A 196 -0.65 4.80 -5.95
CA GLN A 196 -2.11 4.87 -5.87
C GLN A 196 -2.60 6.11 -5.12
N MET A 197 -1.98 6.47 -4.00
CA MET A 197 -2.39 7.65 -3.23
C MET A 197 -2.08 8.94 -3.99
N SER A 198 -0.90 9.07 -4.57
CA SER A 198 -0.54 10.20 -5.43
C SER A 198 -1.50 10.33 -6.61
N TYR A 199 -1.88 9.20 -7.23
CA TYR A 199 -2.85 9.15 -8.33
C TYR A 199 -4.24 9.65 -7.91
N TYR A 200 -4.75 9.23 -6.76
CA TYR A 200 -6.05 9.69 -6.27
C TYR A 200 -6.07 11.20 -6.01
N PHE A 201 -4.98 11.76 -5.52
CA PHE A 201 -4.89 13.20 -5.28
C PHE A 201 -4.69 14.04 -6.55
N LEU A 202 -4.41 13.44 -7.71
CA LEU A 202 -4.52 14.15 -9.00
C LEU A 202 -5.95 14.63 -9.25
N PHE A 203 -6.98 13.87 -8.82
CA PHE A 203 -8.37 14.31 -8.93
C PHE A 203 -8.66 15.54 -8.06
N VAL A 204 -8.12 15.57 -6.82
CA VAL A 204 -8.25 16.74 -5.96
C VAL A 204 -7.58 17.96 -6.60
N MET A 205 -6.34 17.79 -7.07
CA MET A 205 -5.61 18.86 -7.74
C MET A 205 -6.34 19.34 -9.01
N PHE A 206 -6.93 18.43 -9.76
CA PHE A 206 -7.75 18.75 -10.92
C PHE A 206 -8.94 19.64 -10.54
N PHE A 207 -9.73 19.25 -9.53
CA PHE A 207 -10.86 20.09 -9.07
C PHE A 207 -10.41 21.44 -8.54
N MET A 208 -9.28 21.50 -7.83
CA MET A 208 -8.73 22.75 -7.35
C MET A 208 -8.23 23.64 -8.49
N VAL A 209 -7.54 23.09 -9.49
CA VAL A 209 -7.11 23.82 -10.69
C VAL A 209 -8.31 24.38 -11.46
N LEU A 210 -9.39 23.58 -11.58
CA LEU A 210 -10.63 24.06 -12.18
C LEU A 210 -11.24 25.20 -11.38
N ALA A 211 -11.21 25.16 -10.06
CA ALA A 211 -11.65 26.27 -9.21
C ALA A 211 -10.81 27.52 -9.43
N PHE A 212 -9.49 27.42 -9.52
CA PHE A 212 -8.61 28.54 -9.84
C PHE A 212 -8.83 29.07 -11.27
N PHE A 213 -9.14 28.18 -12.21
CA PHE A 213 -9.51 28.60 -13.58
C PHE A 213 -10.79 29.43 -13.57
N VAL A 214 -11.84 28.97 -12.90
CA VAL A 214 -13.12 29.71 -12.77
C VAL A 214 -12.88 31.09 -12.10
N ASP A 215 -12.04 31.13 -11.09
CA ASP A 215 -11.67 32.41 -10.42
C ASP A 215 -10.92 33.34 -11.39
N ALA A 216 -9.97 32.79 -12.16
CA ALA A 216 -9.21 33.56 -13.15
C ALA A 216 -10.07 34.10 -14.28
N VAL A 217 -11.08 33.35 -14.73
CA VAL A 217 -12.06 33.84 -15.73
C VAL A 217 -12.87 34.99 -15.15
N LYS A 218 -13.41 34.83 -13.94
CA LYS A 218 -14.22 35.86 -13.26
C LYS A 218 -13.43 37.15 -13.02
N ASN A 219 -12.16 37.02 -12.62
CA ASN A 219 -11.30 38.15 -12.29
C ASN A 219 -10.44 38.65 -13.45
N LYS A 220 -10.63 38.11 -14.69
CA LYS A 220 -9.87 38.45 -15.89
C LYS A 220 -8.36 38.30 -15.75
N THR A 221 -7.89 37.25 -15.04
CA THR A 221 -6.48 36.99 -14.75
C THR A 221 -5.95 35.72 -15.41
N LEU A 222 -6.52 35.34 -16.56
CA LEU A 222 -6.13 34.13 -17.32
C LEU A 222 -4.62 34.03 -17.64
N PRO A 223 -3.91 35.11 -18.05
CA PRO A 223 -2.47 35.02 -18.30
C PRO A 223 -1.68 34.60 -17.06
N HIS A 224 -2.10 35.05 -15.87
CA HIS A 224 -1.51 34.60 -14.61
C HIS A 224 -1.82 33.12 -14.33
N PHE A 225 -3.06 32.69 -14.59
CA PHE A 225 -3.47 31.29 -14.42
C PHE A 225 -2.61 30.37 -15.28
N PHE A 226 -2.46 30.63 -16.57
CA PHE A 226 -1.64 29.79 -17.46
C PHE A 226 -0.16 29.81 -17.07
N LYS A 227 0.37 30.95 -16.65
CA LYS A 227 1.74 31.03 -16.14
C LYS A 227 1.94 30.15 -14.88
N ALA A 228 1.02 30.23 -13.91
CA ALA A 228 1.06 29.44 -12.70
C ALA A 228 0.96 27.94 -13.01
N THR A 229 0.01 27.55 -13.87
CA THR A 229 -0.17 26.17 -14.32
C THR A 229 1.08 25.64 -15.01
N GLY A 230 1.70 26.41 -15.92
CA GLY A 230 2.94 26.02 -16.59
C GLY A 230 4.08 25.79 -15.60
N VAL A 231 4.22 26.68 -14.61
CA VAL A 231 5.22 26.53 -13.53
C VAL A 231 4.98 25.24 -12.73
N ILE A 232 3.73 24.96 -12.36
CA ILE A 232 3.36 23.75 -11.60
C ILE A 232 3.66 22.48 -12.41
N ILE A 233 3.31 22.46 -13.70
CA ILE A 233 3.55 21.30 -14.58
C ILE A 233 5.06 21.04 -14.70
N ILE A 234 5.86 22.06 -14.97
CA ILE A 234 7.32 21.91 -15.07
C ILE A 234 7.89 21.42 -13.74
N ALA A 235 7.45 22.00 -12.63
CA ALA A 235 7.86 21.59 -11.29
C ALA A 235 7.49 20.13 -11.00
N ALA A 236 6.27 19.72 -11.32
CA ALA A 236 5.84 18.33 -11.15
C ALA A 236 6.68 17.36 -12.01
N ILE A 237 6.98 17.72 -13.26
CA ILE A 237 7.86 16.91 -14.13
C ILE A 237 9.25 16.74 -13.50
N VAL A 238 9.85 17.81 -12.98
CA VAL A 238 11.16 17.72 -12.30
C VAL A 238 11.07 16.81 -11.07
N GLY A 239 10.01 16.94 -10.26
CA GLY A 239 9.77 16.07 -9.11
C GLY A 239 9.61 14.61 -9.49
N VAL A 240 8.92 14.32 -10.61
CA VAL A 240 8.79 12.98 -11.20
C VAL A 240 10.14 12.46 -11.67
N LEU A 241 10.90 13.27 -12.41
CA LEU A 241 12.21 12.90 -12.95
C LEU A 241 13.24 12.61 -11.85
N ALA A 242 13.12 13.21 -10.69
CA ALA A 242 13.97 12.89 -9.53
C ALA A 242 13.82 11.41 -9.07
N ASN A 243 12.77 10.72 -9.50
CA ASN A 243 12.50 9.30 -9.23
C ASN A 243 12.51 8.43 -10.51
N SER A 244 13.22 8.85 -11.55
CA SER A 244 13.26 8.16 -12.85
C SER A 244 13.58 6.68 -12.72
N SER A 245 14.54 6.32 -11.87
CA SER A 245 14.93 4.91 -11.67
C SER A 245 13.77 4.09 -11.09
N THR A 246 13.13 4.58 -10.02
CA THR A 246 11.99 3.88 -9.40
C THR A 246 10.82 3.73 -10.38
N LEU A 247 10.45 4.82 -11.06
CA LEU A 247 9.29 4.82 -11.96
C LEU A 247 9.52 3.97 -13.20
N TYR A 248 10.69 4.09 -13.83
CA TYR A 248 11.00 3.31 -15.03
C TYR A 248 10.98 1.81 -14.75
N HIS A 249 11.70 1.37 -13.71
CA HIS A 249 11.76 -0.05 -13.38
C HIS A 249 10.44 -0.59 -12.84
N THR A 250 9.67 0.21 -12.09
CA THR A 250 8.31 -0.16 -11.70
C THR A 250 7.40 -0.34 -12.91
N TYR A 251 7.45 0.58 -13.88
CA TYR A 251 6.65 0.49 -15.10
C TYR A 251 7.03 -0.73 -15.95
N GLU A 252 8.31 -0.95 -16.18
CA GLU A 252 8.78 -2.12 -16.94
C GLU A 252 8.41 -3.43 -16.25
N TYR A 253 8.60 -3.50 -14.94
CA TYR A 253 8.22 -4.68 -14.15
C TYR A 253 6.71 -4.92 -14.12
N SER A 254 5.91 -3.85 -14.10
CA SER A 254 4.46 -3.98 -14.07
C SER A 254 3.89 -4.72 -15.27
N LYS A 255 4.57 -4.70 -16.41
CA LYS A 255 4.16 -5.41 -17.62
C LYS A 255 4.27 -6.93 -17.47
N GLU A 256 5.26 -7.39 -16.71
CA GLU A 256 5.53 -8.80 -16.45
C GLU A 256 4.84 -9.34 -15.19
N SER A 257 4.28 -8.46 -14.38
CA SER A 257 3.61 -8.81 -13.12
C SER A 257 2.12 -9.10 -13.33
N ILE A 258 1.44 -9.57 -12.27
CA ILE A 258 -0.03 -9.73 -12.26
C ILE A 258 -0.81 -8.46 -12.61
N ARG A 259 -0.14 -7.30 -12.66
CA ARG A 259 -0.70 -6.01 -13.10
C ARG A 259 -0.55 -5.77 -14.60
N GLY A 260 0.14 -6.66 -15.31
CA GLY A 260 0.27 -6.69 -16.76
C GLY A 260 -0.88 -7.42 -17.44
N LYS A 261 -0.81 -7.53 -18.76
CA LYS A 261 -1.76 -8.30 -19.56
C LYS A 261 -1.55 -9.80 -19.32
N SER A 262 -2.61 -10.55 -19.09
CA SER A 262 -2.53 -12.02 -19.11
C SER A 262 -2.38 -12.51 -20.56
N GLU A 263 -1.51 -13.49 -20.77
CA GLU A 263 -1.34 -14.14 -22.07
C GLU A 263 -2.28 -15.35 -22.22
N LEU A 264 -2.88 -15.85 -21.11
CA LEU A 264 -3.86 -16.94 -21.13
C LEU A 264 -5.24 -16.46 -21.57
N SER A 265 -5.89 -17.23 -22.43
CA SER A 265 -7.24 -16.92 -22.94
C SER A 265 -8.36 -17.43 -22.05
N HIS A 266 -8.12 -18.44 -21.20
CA HIS A 266 -9.13 -19.19 -20.46
C HIS A 266 -9.59 -18.57 -19.13
N HIS A 267 -9.11 -17.42 -18.72
CA HIS A 267 -9.67 -16.71 -17.58
C HIS A 267 -10.97 -16.01 -17.99
N GLY A 268 -12.08 -16.30 -17.29
CA GLY A 268 -13.43 -15.85 -17.61
C GLY A 268 -13.52 -14.40 -18.10
N GLU A 269 -14.03 -14.18 -19.31
CA GLU A 269 -14.02 -12.90 -20.04
C GLU A 269 -14.70 -11.76 -19.26
N ALA A 270 -15.73 -12.07 -18.45
CA ALA A 270 -16.50 -11.07 -17.70
C ALA A 270 -15.71 -10.38 -16.57
N ASN A 271 -14.69 -11.04 -16.01
CA ASN A 271 -13.90 -10.53 -14.88
C ASN A 271 -12.60 -9.83 -15.32
N LYS A 272 -12.19 -10.04 -16.59
CA LYS A 272 -10.95 -9.47 -17.13
C LYS A 272 -11.05 -7.96 -17.33
N THR A 273 -9.91 -7.28 -17.18
CA THR A 273 -9.66 -5.96 -17.74
C THR A 273 -8.68 -6.10 -18.91
N ASP A 274 -8.73 -5.20 -19.89
CA ASP A 274 -7.87 -5.28 -21.07
C ASP A 274 -6.37 -5.32 -20.73
N ASN A 275 -5.98 -4.65 -19.67
CA ASN A 275 -4.59 -4.55 -19.23
C ASN A 275 -4.53 -4.10 -17.77
N GLY A 276 -4.81 -4.97 -16.81
CA GLY A 276 -4.85 -4.63 -15.39
C GLY A 276 -5.20 -5.79 -14.50
N LEU A 277 -5.68 -5.45 -13.31
CA LEU A 277 -6.18 -6.40 -12.33
C LEU A 277 -7.59 -6.83 -12.70
N GLU A 278 -8.02 -7.98 -12.22
CA GLU A 278 -9.40 -8.46 -12.36
C GLU A 278 -10.39 -7.57 -11.60
N ARG A 279 -11.61 -7.41 -12.13
CA ARG A 279 -12.64 -6.51 -11.58
C ARG A 279 -13.00 -6.86 -10.14
N ASP A 280 -13.18 -8.15 -9.85
CA ASP A 280 -13.49 -8.63 -8.51
C ASP A 280 -12.37 -8.31 -7.53
N TYR A 281 -11.11 -8.46 -7.97
CA TYR A 281 -9.95 -8.13 -7.15
C TYR A 281 -9.79 -6.61 -6.92
N ILE A 282 -10.12 -5.78 -7.93
CA ILE A 282 -10.16 -4.32 -7.80
C ILE A 282 -11.18 -3.89 -6.76
N THR A 283 -12.39 -4.50 -6.82
CA THR A 283 -13.57 -4.08 -6.07
C THR A 283 -13.80 -4.86 -4.78
N GLN A 284 -12.95 -5.83 -4.45
CA GLN A 284 -13.08 -6.68 -3.27
C GLN A 284 -13.27 -5.88 -1.97
N TRP A 285 -12.50 -4.82 -1.78
CA TRP A 285 -12.66 -3.85 -0.70
C TRP A 285 -13.45 -2.64 -1.19
N SER A 286 -14.76 -2.79 -1.27
CA SER A 286 -15.71 -1.71 -1.59
C SER A 286 -16.42 -1.27 -0.32
N TYR A 287 -16.61 0.03 -0.18
CA TYR A 287 -17.33 0.61 0.96
C TYR A 287 -18.82 0.40 0.81
N GLY A 288 -19.52 0.06 1.88
CA GLY A 288 -20.97 0.01 1.88
C GLY A 288 -21.59 1.41 1.74
N VAL A 289 -22.72 1.54 1.08
CA VAL A 289 -23.40 2.84 0.93
C VAL A 289 -23.76 3.42 2.30
N ASP A 290 -24.31 2.63 3.18
CA ASP A 290 -24.64 3.00 4.56
C ASP A 290 -23.41 3.06 5.48
N GLU A 291 -22.31 2.43 5.11
CA GLU A 291 -21.02 2.55 5.79
C GLU A 291 -20.44 3.97 5.68
N THR A 292 -20.89 4.78 4.71
CA THR A 292 -20.52 6.20 4.60
C THR A 292 -20.85 7.01 5.86
N TRP A 293 -21.78 6.58 6.67
CA TRP A 293 -22.12 7.24 7.95
C TRP A 293 -21.00 7.14 8.99
N THR A 294 -19.97 6.31 8.77
CA THR A 294 -18.78 6.32 9.62
C THR A 294 -18.07 7.68 9.65
N LEU A 295 -18.19 8.48 8.59
CA LEU A 295 -17.66 9.86 8.56
C LEU A 295 -18.22 10.71 9.73
N LEU A 296 -19.42 10.38 10.22
CA LEU A 296 -20.12 11.09 11.30
C LEU A 296 -20.15 10.29 12.62
N ILE A 297 -20.31 8.98 12.54
CA ILE A 297 -20.47 8.06 13.67
C ILE A 297 -19.48 6.90 13.53
N PRO A 298 -18.41 6.84 14.32
CA PRO A 298 -17.34 5.86 14.14
C PRO A 298 -17.82 4.40 14.05
N ASN A 299 -18.75 4.00 14.93
CA ASN A 299 -19.28 2.64 14.96
C ASN A 299 -20.53 2.44 14.08
N ALA A 300 -20.71 3.23 13.01
CA ALA A 300 -21.86 3.03 12.11
C ALA A 300 -21.92 1.61 11.51
N LYS A 301 -20.79 0.95 11.38
CA LYS A 301 -20.67 -0.47 10.98
C LYS A 301 -19.75 -1.29 11.90
N GLY A 302 -19.60 -0.88 13.17
CA GLY A 302 -18.94 -1.67 14.20
C GLY A 302 -17.43 -1.47 14.33
N GLY A 303 -16.83 -0.59 13.55
CA GLY A 303 -15.39 -0.29 13.66
C GLY A 303 -14.49 -1.32 13.00
N ALA A 304 -13.57 -1.95 13.74
CA ALA A 304 -12.61 -2.93 13.21
C ALA A 304 -13.16 -4.36 13.18
N SER A 305 -12.56 -5.22 12.34
CA SER A 305 -12.85 -6.66 12.27
C SER A 305 -12.15 -7.42 13.40
N VAL A 306 -12.51 -7.08 14.65
CA VAL A 306 -12.05 -7.75 15.88
C VAL A 306 -13.24 -8.42 16.56
N PRO A 307 -13.04 -9.36 17.51
CA PRO A 307 -14.14 -9.98 18.24
C PRO A 307 -15.04 -8.96 18.93
N ILE A 308 -16.36 -9.14 18.84
CA ILE A 308 -17.34 -8.24 19.50
C ILE A 308 -17.19 -8.28 21.02
N SER A 309 -16.64 -9.35 21.56
CA SER A 309 -16.32 -9.50 23.00
C SER A 309 -15.34 -8.44 23.52
N GLU A 310 -14.56 -7.80 22.67
CA GLU A 310 -13.65 -6.72 23.05
C GLU A 310 -14.39 -5.38 23.29
N ASN A 311 -15.64 -5.26 22.84
CA ASN A 311 -16.41 -4.03 22.98
C ASN A 311 -17.28 -4.04 24.24
N GLN A 312 -16.93 -3.23 25.23
CA GLN A 312 -17.65 -3.15 26.51
C GLN A 312 -19.13 -2.78 26.37
N LYS A 313 -19.47 -1.88 25.42
CA LYS A 313 -20.88 -1.48 25.21
C LYS A 313 -21.69 -2.62 24.63
N ALA A 314 -21.14 -3.36 23.68
CA ALA A 314 -21.76 -4.57 23.16
C ALA A 314 -21.95 -5.61 24.27
N MET A 315 -20.87 -5.91 24.99
CA MET A 315 -20.89 -6.93 26.05
C MET A 315 -21.82 -6.60 27.21
N SER A 316 -22.18 -5.33 27.42
CA SER A 316 -23.21 -4.97 28.40
C SER A 316 -24.62 -5.49 28.06
N LYS A 317 -24.84 -5.90 26.80
CA LYS A 317 -26.08 -6.49 26.26
C LYS A 317 -25.96 -7.97 25.96
N ALA A 318 -24.76 -8.54 26.10
CA ALA A 318 -24.51 -9.94 25.76
C ALA A 318 -25.20 -10.90 26.73
N ARG A 319 -25.92 -11.87 26.20
CA ARG A 319 -26.49 -12.96 27.00
C ARG A 319 -25.38 -13.87 27.51
N PRO A 320 -25.40 -14.25 28.79
CA PRO A 320 -24.37 -15.03 29.43
C PRO A 320 -24.05 -16.36 28.71
N GLU A 321 -25.09 -17.03 28.23
CA GLU A 321 -25.01 -18.35 27.57
C GLU A 321 -24.24 -18.33 26.25
N TYR A 322 -24.12 -17.16 25.57
CA TYR A 322 -23.43 -17.04 24.27
C TYR A 322 -22.11 -16.29 24.35
N ARG A 323 -21.61 -15.96 25.54
CA ARG A 323 -20.39 -15.14 25.69
C ARG A 323 -19.16 -15.75 25.00
N GLN A 324 -19.02 -17.07 25.02
CA GLN A 324 -17.92 -17.74 24.36
C GLN A 324 -18.02 -17.63 22.83
N LEU A 325 -19.22 -17.72 22.27
CA LEU A 325 -19.47 -17.55 20.85
C LEU A 325 -19.06 -16.15 20.39
N TYR A 326 -19.29 -15.12 21.20
CA TYR A 326 -18.96 -13.73 20.89
C TYR A 326 -17.46 -13.42 20.86
N THR A 327 -16.60 -14.33 21.28
CA THR A 327 -15.15 -14.26 21.05
C THR A 327 -14.75 -14.61 19.61
N GLN A 328 -15.65 -15.24 18.85
CA GLN A 328 -15.44 -15.64 17.45
C GLN A 328 -16.23 -14.78 16.47
N ILE A 329 -17.26 -14.07 16.91
CA ILE A 329 -18.05 -13.17 16.06
C ILE A 329 -17.42 -11.79 16.04
N GLY A 330 -17.20 -11.25 14.83
CA GLY A 330 -16.64 -9.91 14.64
C GLY A 330 -17.60 -8.79 15.06
N GLN A 331 -17.07 -7.68 15.55
CA GLN A 331 -17.89 -6.50 15.81
C GLN A 331 -18.27 -5.74 14.53
N TYR A 332 -17.48 -5.83 13.45
CA TYR A 332 -17.74 -5.20 12.16
C TYR A 332 -18.81 -5.97 11.37
N TRP A 333 -19.79 -5.25 10.80
CA TRP A 333 -20.84 -5.82 9.96
C TRP A 333 -21.07 -5.05 8.65
N GLY A 334 -19.99 -4.43 8.12
CA GLY A 334 -20.00 -3.73 6.83
C GLY A 334 -19.79 -4.67 5.64
N GLU A 335 -19.59 -4.06 4.47
CA GLU A 335 -19.51 -4.75 3.17
C GLU A 335 -18.09 -5.20 2.78
N GLN A 336 -17.07 -4.74 3.49
CA GLN A 336 -15.68 -5.10 3.21
C GLN A 336 -15.38 -6.50 3.80
N PRO A 337 -14.47 -7.29 3.19
CA PRO A 337 -14.06 -8.58 3.75
C PRO A 337 -13.47 -8.48 5.15
N GLY A 338 -12.90 -7.32 5.47
CA GLY A 338 -12.35 -6.98 6.76
C GLY A 338 -11.83 -5.56 6.77
N THR A 339 -11.75 -4.96 7.96
CA THR A 339 -11.23 -3.60 8.15
C THR A 339 -10.53 -3.47 9.49
N SER A 340 -9.49 -2.65 9.54
CA SER A 340 -8.81 -2.27 10.79
C SER A 340 -9.48 -1.10 11.50
N GLY A 341 -10.54 -0.53 10.95
CA GLY A 341 -11.33 0.53 11.56
C GLY A 341 -12.09 1.40 10.53
N PRO A 342 -12.93 2.32 11.00
CA PRO A 342 -13.78 3.16 10.18
C PRO A 342 -13.01 4.37 9.61
N VAL A 343 -13.52 4.95 8.52
CA VAL A 343 -13.14 6.29 8.07
C VAL A 343 -13.98 7.32 8.82
N TYR A 344 -13.36 8.03 9.78
CA TYR A 344 -14.03 9.03 10.61
C TYR A 344 -13.27 10.37 10.58
N VAL A 345 -13.98 11.44 10.25
CA VAL A 345 -13.37 12.77 10.06
C VAL A 345 -13.62 13.73 11.23
N GLY A 346 -14.37 13.29 12.24
CA GLY A 346 -14.80 14.13 13.37
C GLY A 346 -16.22 14.68 13.20
N ALA A 347 -17.07 14.47 14.22
CA ALA A 347 -18.48 14.83 14.13
C ALA A 347 -18.68 16.35 13.95
N PHE A 348 -17.99 17.19 14.73
CA PHE A 348 -18.08 18.64 14.59
C PHE A 348 -17.32 19.15 13.34
N VAL A 349 -16.28 18.46 12.88
CA VAL A 349 -15.55 18.79 11.65
C VAL A 349 -16.47 18.70 10.44
N LEU A 350 -17.33 17.69 10.38
CA LEU A 350 -18.32 17.56 9.31
C LEU A 350 -19.37 18.70 9.38
N THR A 351 -19.76 19.13 10.58
CA THR A 351 -20.62 20.32 10.74
C THR A 351 -19.95 21.58 10.19
N LEU A 352 -18.67 21.78 10.48
CA LEU A 352 -17.89 22.91 9.96
C LEU A 352 -17.73 22.84 8.45
N PHE A 353 -17.55 21.64 7.87
CA PHE A 353 -17.51 21.43 6.43
C PHE A 353 -18.80 21.89 5.75
N ILE A 354 -19.96 21.44 6.25
CA ILE A 354 -21.27 21.86 5.71
C ILE A 354 -21.46 23.37 5.85
N LEU A 355 -21.13 23.93 7.00
CA LEU A 355 -21.19 25.37 7.23
C LEU A 355 -20.28 26.13 6.25
N GLY A 356 -19.12 25.58 5.92
CA GLY A 356 -18.15 26.15 4.98
C GLY A 356 -18.67 26.30 3.55
N LEU A 357 -19.59 25.46 3.13
CA LEU A 357 -20.24 25.59 1.82
C LEU A 357 -21.03 26.90 1.69
N PHE A 358 -21.53 27.44 2.79
CA PHE A 358 -22.24 28.71 2.82
C PHE A 358 -21.33 29.90 3.11
N ILE A 359 -20.31 29.73 3.95
CA ILE A 359 -19.50 30.83 4.53
C ILE A 359 -18.24 31.10 3.70
N VAL A 360 -17.49 30.06 3.30
CA VAL A 360 -16.25 30.24 2.56
C VAL A 360 -16.51 30.83 1.20
N LYS A 361 -15.77 31.87 0.84
CA LYS A 361 -15.92 32.57 -0.44
C LYS A 361 -15.07 31.96 -1.54
N GLY A 362 -15.48 32.16 -2.78
CA GLY A 362 -14.76 31.68 -3.95
C GLY A 362 -15.09 30.24 -4.35
N PRO A 363 -14.52 29.76 -5.45
CA PRO A 363 -14.87 28.47 -6.03
C PRO A 363 -14.22 27.26 -5.35
N ILE A 364 -13.20 27.48 -4.49
CA ILE A 364 -12.45 26.39 -3.84
C ILE A 364 -13.36 25.45 -3.01
N LYS A 365 -14.38 25.99 -2.35
CA LYS A 365 -15.34 25.19 -1.60
C LYS A 365 -16.09 24.17 -2.46
N TRP A 366 -16.36 24.53 -3.71
CA TRP A 366 -17.03 23.63 -4.66
C TRP A 366 -16.09 22.54 -5.16
N ALA A 367 -14.80 22.85 -5.33
CA ALA A 367 -13.79 21.85 -5.62
C ALA A 367 -13.66 20.83 -4.50
N LEU A 368 -13.67 21.28 -3.24
CA LEU A 368 -13.59 20.42 -2.07
C LEU A 368 -14.88 19.58 -1.90
N LEU A 369 -16.05 20.16 -2.15
CA LEU A 369 -17.31 19.40 -2.18
C LEU A 369 -17.31 18.36 -3.30
N ALA A 370 -16.91 18.73 -4.51
CA ALA A 370 -16.82 17.81 -5.63
C ALA A 370 -15.87 16.65 -5.34
N GLY A 371 -14.68 16.93 -4.78
CA GLY A 371 -13.75 15.90 -4.36
C GLY A 371 -14.33 14.96 -3.31
N THR A 372 -15.05 15.50 -2.32
CA THR A 372 -15.71 14.70 -1.28
C THR A 372 -16.76 13.76 -1.88
N ILE A 373 -17.70 14.29 -2.68
CA ILE A 373 -18.75 13.47 -3.32
C ILE A 373 -18.13 12.44 -4.26
N PHE A 374 -17.18 12.85 -5.08
CA PHE A 374 -16.47 11.99 -6.02
C PHE A 374 -15.83 10.79 -5.31
N SER A 375 -15.13 11.03 -4.21
CA SER A 375 -14.46 9.96 -3.48
C SER A 375 -15.45 9.01 -2.79
N ILE A 376 -16.55 9.53 -2.25
CA ILE A 376 -17.61 8.70 -1.66
C ILE A 376 -18.21 7.77 -2.73
N LEU A 377 -18.62 8.32 -3.88
CA LEU A 377 -19.22 7.52 -4.94
C LEU A 377 -18.30 6.43 -5.48
N LEU A 378 -17.01 6.74 -5.70
CA LEU A 378 -16.03 5.76 -6.16
C LEU A 378 -15.65 4.73 -5.08
N SER A 379 -15.70 5.10 -3.79
CA SER A 379 -15.42 4.16 -2.70
C SER A 379 -16.45 3.04 -2.60
N TRP A 380 -17.67 3.26 -3.08
CA TRP A 380 -18.73 2.23 -3.10
C TRP A 380 -18.42 1.06 -4.04
N GLY A 381 -17.53 1.21 -5.00
CA GLY A 381 -17.00 0.14 -5.84
C GLY A 381 -18.07 -0.81 -6.38
N LYS A 382 -18.10 -2.06 -5.88
CA LYS A 382 -19.10 -3.08 -6.27
C LYS A 382 -20.55 -2.65 -5.99
N ASN A 383 -20.75 -1.74 -5.05
CA ASN A 383 -22.08 -1.23 -4.70
C ASN A 383 -22.54 -0.11 -5.64
N PHE A 384 -21.64 0.35 -6.56
CA PHE A 384 -21.97 1.31 -7.61
C PHE A 384 -21.19 1.02 -8.91
N MET A 385 -21.42 -0.20 -9.45
CA MET A 385 -20.64 -0.72 -10.59
C MET A 385 -20.74 0.13 -11.86
N GLY A 386 -21.83 0.86 -12.07
CA GLY A 386 -21.95 1.74 -13.26
C GLY A 386 -20.82 2.77 -13.34
N LEU A 387 -20.55 3.48 -12.25
CA LEU A 387 -19.44 4.42 -12.16
C LEU A 387 -18.10 3.70 -12.11
N THR A 388 -18.01 2.64 -11.34
CA THR A 388 -16.77 1.89 -11.15
C THR A 388 -16.25 1.28 -12.44
N ASN A 389 -17.12 0.66 -13.25
CA ASN A 389 -16.76 0.13 -14.57
C ASN A 389 -16.28 1.26 -15.52
N PHE A 390 -16.95 2.41 -15.54
CA PHE A 390 -16.49 3.55 -16.32
C PHE A 390 -15.03 3.92 -15.98
N PHE A 391 -14.68 3.94 -14.68
CA PHE A 391 -13.31 4.23 -14.26
C PHE A 391 -12.33 3.11 -14.60
N ILE A 392 -12.72 1.85 -14.43
CA ILE A 392 -11.87 0.69 -14.77
C ILE A 392 -11.55 0.67 -16.25
N ASP A 393 -12.53 0.96 -17.10
CA ASP A 393 -12.43 0.79 -18.57
C ASP A 393 -11.84 2.02 -19.27
N TYR A 394 -12.15 3.23 -18.81
CA TYR A 394 -11.83 4.46 -19.56
C TYR A 394 -10.85 5.39 -18.86
N VAL A 395 -10.66 5.28 -17.54
CA VAL A 395 -9.74 6.19 -16.84
C VAL A 395 -8.36 5.56 -16.76
N PRO A 396 -7.33 6.19 -17.37
CA PRO A 396 -5.99 5.61 -17.46
C PRO A 396 -5.45 5.19 -16.10
N PHE A 397 -4.88 3.99 -16.03
CA PHE A 397 -4.24 3.41 -14.84
C PHE A 397 -5.18 3.05 -13.68
N TYR A 398 -6.46 3.37 -13.69
CA TYR A 398 -7.37 3.05 -12.60
C TYR A 398 -7.44 1.53 -12.34
N ASN A 399 -7.43 0.73 -13.40
CA ASN A 399 -7.42 -0.73 -13.36
C ASN A 399 -6.10 -1.37 -12.87
N LYS A 400 -5.09 -0.57 -12.53
CA LYS A 400 -3.83 -1.05 -11.92
C LYS A 400 -3.89 -1.08 -10.39
N PHE A 401 -4.92 -0.51 -9.79
CA PHE A 401 -5.06 -0.36 -8.35
C PHE A 401 -6.22 -1.19 -7.81
N ARG A 402 -6.07 -1.68 -6.59
CA ARG A 402 -7.11 -2.41 -5.85
C ARG A 402 -7.59 -1.60 -4.65
N THR A 403 -8.62 -2.13 -3.94
CA THR A 403 -9.12 -1.51 -2.70
C THR A 403 -9.66 -0.11 -2.94
N VAL A 404 -10.74 -0.05 -3.73
CA VAL A 404 -11.39 1.21 -4.14
C VAL A 404 -11.83 2.05 -2.95
N ALA A 405 -12.17 1.44 -1.80
CA ALA A 405 -12.50 2.16 -0.56
C ALA A 405 -11.39 3.14 -0.11
N SER A 406 -10.13 2.88 -0.46
CA SER A 406 -9.00 3.75 -0.11
C SER A 406 -9.10 5.16 -0.69
N ILE A 407 -9.96 5.40 -1.69
CA ILE A 407 -10.15 6.73 -2.29
C ILE A 407 -10.82 7.72 -1.32
N LEU A 408 -11.43 7.24 -0.23
CA LEU A 408 -12.01 8.08 0.82
C LEU A 408 -11.00 9.01 1.50
N VAL A 409 -9.70 8.77 1.36
CA VAL A 409 -8.65 9.73 1.78
C VAL A 409 -8.84 11.13 1.16
N ILE A 410 -9.52 11.22 0.03
CA ILE A 410 -9.89 12.49 -0.59
C ILE A 410 -10.95 13.22 0.27
N ALA A 411 -11.98 12.51 0.75
CA ALA A 411 -12.98 13.08 1.64
C ALA A 411 -12.32 13.53 2.96
N GLU A 412 -11.43 12.70 3.52
CA GLU A 412 -10.66 13.04 4.73
C GLU A 412 -9.72 14.25 4.55
N PHE A 413 -9.31 14.55 3.32
CA PHE A 413 -8.58 15.77 3.01
C PHE A 413 -9.50 16.98 2.83
N CYS A 414 -10.54 16.82 2.02
CA CYS A 414 -11.41 17.92 1.62
C CYS A 414 -12.25 18.45 2.79
N ILE A 415 -12.76 17.55 3.65
CA ILE A 415 -13.60 17.90 4.80
C ILE A 415 -12.82 18.72 5.83
N PRO A 416 -11.67 18.29 6.36
CA PRO A 416 -10.86 19.08 7.28
C PRO A 416 -10.37 20.42 6.69
N LEU A 417 -9.98 20.42 5.40
CA LEU A 417 -9.51 21.65 4.76
C LEU A 417 -10.63 22.71 4.72
N LEU A 418 -11.83 22.34 4.26
CA LEU A 418 -12.94 23.29 4.23
C LEU A 418 -13.38 23.68 5.64
N ALA A 419 -13.38 22.77 6.61
CA ALA A 419 -13.68 23.05 8.01
C ALA A 419 -12.69 24.09 8.61
N ALA A 420 -11.39 23.94 8.38
CA ALA A 420 -10.38 24.89 8.82
C ALA A 420 -10.52 26.27 8.13
N LEU A 421 -10.82 26.27 6.82
CA LEU A 421 -11.11 27.51 6.09
C LEU A 421 -12.38 28.19 6.59
N THR A 422 -13.38 27.44 7.05
CA THR A 422 -14.60 27.97 7.67
C THR A 422 -14.28 28.73 8.95
N ILE A 423 -13.48 28.12 9.83
CA ILE A 423 -13.03 28.78 11.06
C ILE A 423 -12.22 30.05 10.73
N LYS A 424 -11.35 29.99 9.71
CA LYS A 424 -10.58 31.16 9.24
C LYS A 424 -11.52 32.33 8.87
N GLU A 425 -12.52 32.07 8.01
CA GLU A 425 -13.48 33.09 7.55
C GLU A 425 -14.30 33.64 8.73
N LEU A 426 -14.73 32.79 9.66
CA LEU A 426 -15.52 33.21 10.81
C LEU A 426 -14.75 34.04 11.83
N ILE A 427 -13.44 33.79 12.00
CA ILE A 427 -12.58 34.64 12.85
C ILE A 427 -12.35 35.99 12.20
N GLN A 428 -12.17 36.03 10.87
CA GLN A 428 -11.96 37.28 10.13
C GLN A 428 -13.26 38.11 10.00
N LYS A 429 -14.40 37.45 9.84
CA LYS A 429 -15.71 38.07 9.56
C LYS A 429 -16.83 37.35 10.32
N PRO A 430 -16.92 37.46 11.64
CA PRO A 430 -17.93 36.79 12.44
C PRO A 430 -19.36 37.18 12.05
N GLU A 431 -19.54 38.42 11.57
CA GLU A 431 -20.84 38.95 11.15
C GLU A 431 -21.45 38.13 9.97
N THR A 432 -20.64 37.43 9.19
CA THR A 432 -21.13 36.57 8.11
C THR A 432 -22.08 35.49 8.61
N LEU A 433 -21.77 34.85 9.75
CA LEU A 433 -22.65 33.86 10.37
C LEU A 433 -23.70 34.51 11.27
N LYS A 434 -23.33 35.54 12.04
CA LYS A 434 -24.22 36.25 12.95
C LYS A 434 -25.46 36.76 12.20
N ASN A 435 -25.28 37.32 10.99
CA ASN A 435 -26.40 37.80 10.17
C ASN A 435 -27.12 36.67 9.40
N ASN A 436 -26.62 35.45 9.43
CA ASN A 436 -27.13 34.30 8.68
C ASN A 436 -27.17 33.03 9.52
N MET A 437 -27.71 33.08 10.71
CA MET A 437 -27.78 31.95 11.64
C MET A 437 -28.47 30.71 11.09
N LYS A 438 -29.27 30.86 10.01
CA LYS A 438 -29.88 29.73 9.27
C LYS A 438 -28.84 28.73 8.79
N TYR A 439 -27.62 29.17 8.40
CA TYR A 439 -26.56 28.28 7.96
C TYR A 439 -26.05 27.38 9.08
N LEU A 440 -25.99 27.92 10.32
CA LEU A 440 -25.65 27.11 11.50
C LEU A 440 -26.74 26.06 11.78
N TYR A 441 -28.01 26.44 11.66
CA TYR A 441 -29.14 25.52 11.88
C TYR A 441 -29.16 24.41 10.79
N ILE A 442 -28.84 24.74 9.53
CA ILE A 442 -28.70 23.74 8.46
C ILE A 442 -27.57 22.78 8.76
N GLY A 443 -26.37 23.29 9.13
CA GLY A 443 -25.24 22.46 9.49
C GLY A 443 -25.56 21.55 10.67
N LEU A 444 -26.15 22.10 11.73
CA LEU A 444 -26.56 21.36 12.92
C LEU A 444 -27.63 20.30 12.59
N GLY A 445 -28.61 20.62 11.75
CA GLY A 445 -29.65 19.69 11.33
C GLY A 445 -29.12 18.52 10.52
N LEU A 446 -28.22 18.79 9.56
CA LEU A 446 -27.64 17.78 8.68
C LEU A 446 -26.55 16.91 9.34
N THR A 447 -26.08 17.26 10.54
CA THR A 447 -25.11 16.46 11.30
C THR A 447 -25.67 16.05 12.66
N GLY A 448 -25.84 16.99 13.59
CA GLY A 448 -26.38 16.74 14.92
C GLY A 448 -27.80 16.20 14.91
N GLY A 449 -28.67 16.71 14.02
CA GLY A 449 -30.03 16.21 13.82
C GLY A 449 -30.06 14.77 13.32
N ILE A 450 -29.24 14.45 12.31
CA ILE A 450 -29.13 13.07 11.79
C ILE A 450 -28.54 12.15 12.87
N ALA A 451 -27.47 12.56 13.55
CA ALA A 451 -26.89 11.77 14.63
C ALA A 451 -27.91 11.52 15.77
N LEU A 452 -28.75 12.51 16.11
CA LEU A 452 -29.80 12.36 17.09
C LEU A 452 -30.89 11.36 16.63
N LEU A 453 -31.32 11.46 15.37
CA LEU A 453 -32.29 10.50 14.81
C LEU A 453 -31.73 9.07 14.85
N PHE A 454 -30.47 8.87 14.52
CA PHE A 454 -29.80 7.58 14.58
C PHE A 454 -29.65 7.06 16.02
N ALA A 455 -29.40 7.96 16.97
CA ALA A 455 -29.34 7.60 18.39
C ALA A 455 -30.72 7.17 18.99
N LEU A 456 -31.80 7.81 18.54
CA LEU A 456 -33.15 7.56 19.06
C LEU A 456 -33.86 6.40 18.35
N ALA A 457 -33.62 6.23 17.04
CA ALA A 457 -34.37 5.27 16.23
C ALA A 457 -33.48 4.52 15.22
N PRO A 458 -32.42 3.81 15.67
CA PRO A 458 -31.45 3.18 14.79
C PRO A 458 -32.07 2.19 13.80
N LYS A 459 -33.01 1.37 14.23
CA LYS A 459 -33.71 0.36 13.40
C LYS A 459 -34.56 0.96 12.27
N LEU A 460 -34.95 2.23 12.38
CA LEU A 460 -35.71 2.89 11.33
C LEU A 460 -34.82 3.19 10.09
N PHE A 461 -33.54 3.47 10.31
CA PHE A 461 -32.60 3.88 9.28
C PHE A 461 -31.67 2.75 8.82
N PHE A 462 -31.44 1.77 9.70
CA PHE A 462 -30.61 0.61 9.45
C PHE A 462 -31.42 -0.66 9.67
N PRO A 463 -31.94 -1.27 8.60
CA PRO A 463 -32.84 -2.43 8.72
C PRO A 463 -32.13 -3.70 9.23
N SER A 464 -30.80 -3.78 9.04
CA SER A 464 -29.98 -4.88 9.51
C SER A 464 -28.71 -4.40 10.19
N PHE A 465 -28.38 -5.06 11.33
CA PHE A 465 -27.12 -4.95 12.04
C PHE A 465 -26.26 -6.23 11.89
N ILE A 466 -26.56 -7.04 10.90
CA ILE A 466 -25.84 -8.28 10.55
C ILE A 466 -25.59 -8.24 9.04
N SER A 467 -24.38 -8.55 8.60
CA SER A 467 -24.05 -8.61 7.18
C SER A 467 -24.68 -9.84 6.51
N SER A 468 -24.83 -9.80 5.18
CA SER A 468 -25.42 -10.93 4.43
C SER A 468 -24.61 -12.21 4.55
N SER A 469 -23.29 -12.10 4.51
CA SER A 469 -22.37 -13.24 4.67
C SER A 469 -22.43 -13.84 6.07
N GLU A 470 -22.52 -13.00 7.09
CA GLU A 470 -22.64 -13.42 8.48
C GLU A 470 -24.01 -14.08 8.74
N MET A 471 -25.08 -13.53 8.16
CA MET A 471 -26.40 -14.14 8.24
C MET A 471 -26.41 -15.56 7.66
N GLN A 472 -25.75 -15.79 6.52
CA GLN A 472 -25.59 -17.11 5.94
C GLN A 472 -24.82 -18.06 6.86
N ALA A 473 -23.74 -17.59 7.47
CA ALA A 473 -22.96 -18.39 8.42
C ALA A 473 -23.79 -18.74 9.67
N LEU A 474 -24.56 -17.79 10.21
CA LEU A 474 -25.40 -18.04 11.36
C LEU A 474 -26.54 -19.03 11.08
N GLN A 475 -27.05 -19.12 9.84
CA GLN A 475 -28.08 -20.07 9.44
C GLN A 475 -27.63 -21.54 9.54
N THR A 476 -26.33 -21.81 9.67
CA THR A 476 -25.82 -23.16 9.92
C THR A 476 -26.01 -23.63 11.37
N LEU A 477 -26.38 -22.71 12.26
CA LEU A 477 -26.66 -23.02 13.67
C LEU A 477 -28.02 -23.71 13.84
N PRO A 478 -28.21 -24.50 14.92
CA PRO A 478 -29.53 -25.08 15.25
C PRO A 478 -30.61 -23.99 15.34
N PRO A 479 -31.83 -24.21 14.80
CA PRO A 479 -32.90 -23.20 14.74
C PRO A 479 -33.25 -22.56 16.10
N GLU A 480 -33.15 -23.33 17.18
CA GLU A 480 -33.38 -22.88 18.56
C GLU A 480 -32.41 -21.81 19.04
N HIS A 481 -31.16 -21.85 18.58
CA HIS A 481 -30.13 -20.88 18.91
C HIS A 481 -30.06 -19.72 17.92
N PHE A 482 -30.37 -19.97 16.65
CA PHE A 482 -30.25 -19.01 15.57
C PHE A 482 -30.95 -17.68 15.88
N HIS A 483 -32.27 -17.72 16.14
CA HIS A 483 -33.03 -16.49 16.42
C HIS A 483 -32.52 -15.76 17.67
N ALA A 484 -32.23 -16.51 18.73
CA ALA A 484 -31.73 -15.94 19.99
C ALA A 484 -30.38 -15.24 19.82
N ILE A 485 -29.48 -15.80 19.02
CA ILE A 485 -28.15 -15.23 18.73
C ILE A 485 -28.31 -14.01 17.82
N VAL A 486 -29.09 -14.08 16.75
CA VAL A 486 -29.34 -12.98 15.81
C VAL A 486 -29.94 -11.77 16.54
N ASP A 487 -30.93 -11.98 17.39
CA ASP A 487 -31.57 -10.92 18.18
C ASP A 487 -30.59 -10.29 19.17
N ASN A 488 -29.82 -11.11 19.90
CA ASN A 488 -28.90 -10.59 20.87
C ASN A 488 -27.70 -9.87 20.21
N LEU A 489 -27.16 -10.39 19.12
CA LEU A 489 -26.11 -9.74 18.35
C LEU A 489 -26.58 -8.38 17.80
N THR A 490 -27.82 -8.33 17.32
CA THR A 490 -28.45 -7.07 16.89
C THR A 490 -28.54 -6.06 18.04
N GLU A 491 -28.97 -6.47 19.23
CA GLU A 491 -29.01 -5.61 20.41
C GLU A 491 -27.62 -5.10 20.83
N MET A 492 -26.62 -5.97 20.79
CA MET A 492 -25.22 -5.63 21.08
C MET A 492 -24.69 -4.56 20.12
N ARG A 493 -24.92 -4.73 18.83
CA ARG A 493 -24.48 -3.79 17.79
C ARG A 493 -25.24 -2.47 17.80
N ILE A 494 -26.52 -2.50 18.11
CA ILE A 494 -27.30 -1.28 18.35
C ILE A 494 -26.74 -0.51 19.55
N ALA A 495 -26.34 -1.17 20.62
CA ALA A 495 -25.74 -0.51 21.78
C ALA A 495 -24.41 0.19 21.42
N MET A 496 -23.58 -0.42 20.59
CA MET A 496 -22.37 0.20 20.08
C MET A 496 -22.67 1.43 19.21
N PHE A 497 -23.56 1.27 18.26
CA PHE A 497 -23.96 2.32 17.32
C PHE A 497 -24.55 3.54 18.03
N THR A 498 -25.55 3.32 18.91
CA THR A 498 -26.24 4.40 19.62
C THR A 498 -25.33 5.13 20.60
N ALA A 499 -24.39 4.43 21.24
CA ALA A 499 -23.40 5.08 22.10
C ALA A 499 -22.55 6.10 21.34
N ASP A 500 -22.08 5.74 20.13
CA ASP A 500 -21.31 6.66 19.31
C ASP A 500 -22.18 7.75 18.64
N ALA A 501 -23.44 7.46 18.33
CA ALA A 501 -24.38 8.47 17.85
C ALA A 501 -24.61 9.56 18.91
N TRP A 502 -24.83 9.19 20.17
CA TRP A 502 -24.92 10.14 21.29
C TRP A 502 -23.63 10.93 21.51
N ARG A 503 -22.48 10.27 21.40
CA ARG A 503 -21.17 10.91 21.44
C ARG A 503 -21.05 11.99 20.36
N SER A 504 -21.42 11.69 19.12
CA SER A 504 -21.39 12.63 18.01
C SER A 504 -22.33 13.81 18.26
N VAL A 505 -23.55 13.58 18.77
CA VAL A 505 -24.49 14.64 19.19
C VAL A 505 -23.82 15.56 20.20
N ALA A 506 -23.23 15.02 21.26
CA ALA A 506 -22.59 15.83 22.33
C ALA A 506 -21.43 16.68 21.75
N ILE A 507 -20.55 16.12 20.96
CA ILE A 507 -19.43 16.83 20.33
C ILE A 507 -19.91 17.96 19.41
N ILE A 508 -20.94 17.69 18.60
CA ILE A 508 -21.52 18.71 17.71
C ILE A 508 -22.15 19.85 18.52
N LEU A 509 -22.89 19.54 19.59
CA LEU A 509 -23.50 20.55 20.42
C LEU A 509 -22.47 21.44 21.13
N ILE A 510 -21.44 20.83 21.74
CA ILE A 510 -20.36 21.58 22.41
C ILE A 510 -19.63 22.47 21.39
N GLY A 511 -19.24 21.93 20.24
CA GLY A 511 -18.58 22.69 19.18
C GLY A 511 -19.43 23.83 18.65
N THR A 512 -20.73 23.57 18.46
CA THR A 512 -21.69 24.59 18.02
C THR A 512 -21.86 25.70 19.07
N LEU A 513 -21.89 25.36 20.36
CA LEU A 513 -21.96 26.36 21.45
C LEU A 513 -20.70 27.24 21.52
N LEU A 514 -19.51 26.65 21.37
CA LEU A 514 -18.24 27.39 21.28
C LEU A 514 -18.24 28.35 20.07
N LEU A 515 -18.68 27.87 18.92
CA LEU A 515 -18.78 28.67 17.70
C LEU A 515 -19.80 29.81 17.86
N TYR A 516 -20.97 29.51 18.41
CA TYR A 516 -22.00 30.50 18.70
C TYR A 516 -21.50 31.59 19.66
N ALA A 517 -20.83 31.20 20.76
CA ALA A 517 -20.25 32.12 21.71
C ALA A 517 -19.16 33.02 21.10
N MET A 518 -18.37 32.48 20.20
CA MET A 518 -17.35 33.23 19.44
C MET A 518 -18.00 34.29 18.54
N VAL A 519 -18.95 33.86 17.70
CA VAL A 519 -19.59 34.74 16.70
C VAL A 519 -20.38 35.87 17.35
N ASN A 520 -21.00 35.63 18.53
CA ASN A 520 -21.73 36.62 19.27
C ASN A 520 -20.84 37.40 20.26
N HIS A 521 -19.51 37.32 20.15
CA HIS A 521 -18.55 38.04 21.03
C HIS A 521 -18.70 37.74 22.53
N LYS A 522 -19.37 36.63 22.91
CA LYS A 522 -19.46 36.15 24.29
C LYS A 522 -18.17 35.52 24.79
N LEU A 523 -17.34 35.03 23.81
CA LEU A 523 -16.05 34.43 24.05
C LEU A 523 -15.03 35.04 23.08
N LYS A 524 -13.82 35.32 23.56
CA LYS A 524 -12.73 35.80 22.70
C LYS A 524 -12.42 34.78 21.61
N ALA A 525 -12.19 35.24 20.39
CA ALA A 525 -11.96 34.38 19.23
C ALA A 525 -10.82 33.37 19.45
N GLN A 526 -9.72 33.79 20.06
CA GLN A 526 -8.58 32.93 20.40
C GLN A 526 -8.98 31.82 21.39
N THR A 527 -9.73 32.16 22.44
CA THR A 527 -10.19 31.20 23.48
C THR A 527 -11.15 30.19 22.87
N ALA A 528 -12.09 30.65 22.04
CA ALA A 528 -13.01 29.77 21.31
C ALA A 528 -12.25 28.83 20.35
N LEU A 529 -11.28 29.35 19.63
CA LEU A 529 -10.46 28.57 18.72
C LEU A 529 -9.66 27.46 19.45
N VAL A 530 -9.04 27.81 20.60
CA VAL A 530 -8.37 26.81 21.44
C VAL A 530 -9.39 25.77 21.96
N GLY A 531 -10.57 26.20 22.38
CA GLY A 531 -11.64 25.27 22.81
C GLY A 531 -12.08 24.33 21.70
N ILE A 532 -12.25 24.83 20.46
CA ILE A 532 -12.58 24.01 19.29
C ILE A 532 -11.44 23.05 18.95
N LEU A 533 -10.18 23.51 18.99
CA LEU A 533 -9.02 22.67 18.76
C LEU A 533 -8.95 21.51 19.76
N VAL A 534 -9.09 21.81 21.04
CA VAL A 534 -9.08 20.79 22.10
C VAL A 534 -10.24 19.82 21.95
N LEU A 535 -11.45 20.32 21.67
CA LEU A 535 -12.63 19.49 21.43
C LEU A 535 -12.41 18.51 20.28
N CYS A 536 -11.96 19.00 19.13
CA CYS A 536 -11.68 18.16 17.96
C CYS A 536 -10.54 17.17 18.21
N LEU A 537 -9.49 17.60 18.92
CA LEU A 537 -8.39 16.70 19.29
C LEU A 537 -8.89 15.58 20.22
N ILE A 538 -9.68 15.89 21.22
CA ILE A 538 -10.27 14.86 22.12
C ILE A 538 -11.17 13.93 21.32
N ASP A 539 -12.02 14.48 20.45
CA ASP A 539 -12.92 13.69 19.60
C ASP A 539 -12.14 12.66 18.77
N LEU A 540 -11.20 13.11 17.97
CA LEU A 540 -10.44 12.30 17.06
C LEU A 540 -9.47 11.35 17.80
N TRP A 541 -8.69 11.86 18.75
CA TRP A 541 -7.75 11.06 19.55
C TRP A 541 -8.41 9.87 20.26
N THR A 542 -9.59 10.09 20.86
CA THR A 542 -10.29 9.02 21.56
C THR A 542 -10.84 7.94 20.62
N VAL A 543 -11.16 8.29 19.38
CA VAL A 543 -11.53 7.31 18.34
C VAL A 543 -10.28 6.59 17.85
N ASP A 544 -9.20 7.30 17.56
CA ASP A 544 -7.96 6.72 17.07
C ASP A 544 -7.34 5.71 18.03
N LYS A 545 -7.40 6.01 19.35
CA LYS A 545 -6.92 5.11 20.40
C LYS A 545 -7.74 3.82 20.53
N ARG A 546 -8.88 3.68 19.87
CA ARG A 546 -9.59 2.39 19.75
C ARG A 546 -8.85 1.45 18.79
N TYR A 547 -8.15 2.00 17.76
CA TYR A 547 -7.60 1.27 16.63
C TYR A 547 -6.07 1.24 16.60
N LEU A 548 -5.42 2.21 17.22
CA LEU A 548 -3.97 2.22 17.41
C LEU A 548 -3.66 2.67 18.84
N ASN A 549 -3.58 1.70 19.71
CA ASN A 549 -3.31 1.88 21.14
C ASN A 549 -2.08 1.08 21.60
N ASP A 550 -1.81 1.10 22.88
CA ASP A 550 -0.59 0.54 23.47
C ASP A 550 -0.51 -0.99 23.35
N SER A 551 -1.67 -1.70 23.19
CA SER A 551 -1.69 -3.16 23.01
C SER A 551 -1.17 -3.62 21.64
N HIS A 552 -1.10 -2.73 20.66
CA HIS A 552 -0.54 -3.03 19.34
C HIS A 552 0.99 -3.07 19.34
N PHE A 553 1.62 -2.55 20.41
CA PHE A 553 3.06 -2.50 20.52
C PHE A 553 3.59 -3.70 21.32
N THR A 554 4.57 -4.39 20.77
CA THR A 554 5.23 -5.54 21.39
C THR A 554 6.72 -5.29 21.55
N GLN A 555 7.38 -6.13 22.36
CA GLN A 555 8.84 -6.09 22.50
C GLN A 555 9.52 -6.49 21.18
N LYS A 556 10.64 -5.87 20.86
CA LYS A 556 11.45 -6.23 19.67
C LYS A 556 11.86 -7.71 19.67
N THR A 557 12.10 -8.27 20.84
CA THR A 557 12.42 -9.69 21.01
C THR A 557 11.29 -10.60 20.51
N ASN A 558 10.03 -10.21 20.70
CA ASN A 558 8.88 -11.00 20.23
C ASN A 558 8.84 -11.02 18.69
N VAL A 559 9.16 -9.90 18.04
CA VAL A 559 9.28 -9.85 16.58
C VAL A 559 10.43 -10.73 16.08
N ALA A 560 11.58 -10.72 16.78
CA ALA A 560 12.70 -11.56 16.42
C ALA A 560 12.39 -13.05 16.55
N GLN A 561 11.52 -13.45 17.48
CA GLN A 561 11.10 -14.85 17.68
C GLN A 561 10.41 -15.44 16.44
N PHE A 562 9.69 -14.64 15.64
CA PHE A 562 9.08 -15.11 14.38
C PHE A 562 10.11 -15.60 13.36
N PHE A 563 11.36 -15.16 13.49
CA PHE A 563 12.46 -15.51 12.60
C PHE A 563 13.51 -16.39 13.32
N THR A 564 13.17 -16.98 14.44
CA THR A 564 14.02 -17.99 15.09
C THR A 564 13.96 -19.27 14.27
N LYS A 565 15.12 -19.85 13.96
CA LYS A 565 15.20 -21.13 13.26
C LYS A 565 14.49 -22.21 14.05
N THR A 566 13.62 -22.93 13.37
CA THR A 566 13.04 -24.17 13.90
C THR A 566 14.02 -25.35 13.70
N PRO A 567 13.86 -26.47 14.40
CA PRO A 567 14.64 -27.69 14.12
C PRO A 567 14.53 -28.13 12.65
N THR A 568 13.36 -27.91 12.03
CA THR A 568 13.13 -28.16 10.60
C THR A 568 13.99 -27.27 9.72
N ASP A 569 14.06 -25.97 10.02
CA ASP A 569 14.91 -25.03 9.29
C ASP A 569 16.39 -25.41 9.41
N GLU A 570 16.84 -25.75 10.63
CA GLU A 570 18.23 -26.18 10.88
C GLU A 570 18.57 -27.43 10.09
N TYR A 571 17.67 -28.41 10.06
CA TYR A 571 17.85 -29.65 9.28
C TYR A 571 17.97 -29.35 7.80
N ILE A 572 17.07 -28.59 7.22
CA ILE A 572 17.08 -28.21 5.78
C ILE A 572 18.34 -27.41 5.46
N LEU A 573 18.72 -26.46 6.30
CA LEU A 573 19.92 -25.62 6.08
C LEU A 573 21.23 -26.38 6.26
N SER A 574 21.24 -27.58 6.86
CA SER A 574 22.40 -28.45 6.91
C SER A 574 22.71 -29.12 5.57
N ASP A 575 21.78 -29.08 4.61
CA ASP A 575 21.97 -29.61 3.27
C ASP A 575 22.98 -28.74 2.49
N THR A 576 24.06 -29.33 2.04
CA THR A 576 25.14 -28.66 1.29
C THR A 576 24.87 -28.47 -0.19
N THR A 577 23.75 -28.97 -0.71
CA THR A 577 23.34 -28.78 -2.10
C THR A 577 23.17 -27.29 -2.40
N LYS A 578 23.76 -26.84 -3.50
CA LYS A 578 23.68 -25.43 -3.89
C LYS A 578 22.32 -25.10 -4.48
N HIS A 579 21.68 -24.06 -3.97
CA HIS A 579 20.55 -23.39 -4.59
C HIS A 579 19.36 -24.31 -4.91
N TYR A 580 18.86 -25.03 -3.90
CA TYR A 580 17.58 -25.74 -3.95
C TYR A 580 16.44 -24.85 -3.44
N ARG A 581 15.19 -25.31 -3.65
CA ARG A 581 13.98 -24.61 -3.20
C ARG A 581 13.18 -25.43 -2.20
N VAL A 582 12.47 -24.68 -1.34
CA VAL A 582 11.65 -25.22 -0.24
C VAL A 582 10.17 -24.89 -0.53
N LEU A 583 9.32 -25.90 -0.39
CA LEU A 583 7.87 -25.76 -0.42
C LEU A 583 7.36 -25.86 1.02
N ASN A 584 6.86 -24.76 1.61
CA ASN A 584 6.26 -24.78 2.93
C ASN A 584 4.74 -24.98 2.81
N MET A 585 4.26 -26.14 3.23
CA MET A 585 2.84 -26.52 3.27
C MET A 585 2.26 -26.47 4.70
N ALA A 586 3.08 -26.11 5.70
CA ALA A 586 2.62 -25.86 7.06
C ALA A 586 2.00 -24.48 7.25
N THR A 587 2.14 -23.62 6.24
CA THR A 587 1.59 -22.26 6.19
C THR A 587 0.77 -22.06 4.91
N SER A 588 0.19 -20.87 4.75
CA SER A 588 -0.40 -20.46 3.45
C SER A 588 0.74 -20.15 2.47
N THR A 589 1.20 -21.15 1.73
CA THR A 589 2.41 -21.13 0.89
C THR A 589 2.59 -19.84 0.07
N PHE A 590 1.51 -19.36 -0.59
CA PHE A 590 1.56 -18.18 -1.46
C PHE A 590 1.16 -16.88 -0.75
N ASN A 591 1.03 -16.92 0.59
CA ASN A 591 0.78 -15.76 1.45
C ASN A 591 1.71 -15.76 2.67
N ASP A 592 2.89 -16.36 2.53
CA ASP A 592 3.91 -16.51 3.59
C ASP A 592 5.10 -15.57 3.34
N GLY A 593 5.35 -14.68 4.30
CA GLY A 593 6.50 -13.79 4.31
C GLY A 593 7.61 -14.21 5.29
N VAL A 594 7.44 -15.30 6.05
CA VAL A 594 8.39 -15.74 7.07
C VAL A 594 9.38 -16.76 6.53
N THR A 595 8.91 -17.79 5.84
CA THR A 595 9.77 -18.83 5.24
C THR A 595 10.90 -18.25 4.36
N PRO A 596 10.66 -17.19 3.53
CA PRO A 596 11.71 -16.55 2.73
C PRO A 596 12.86 -15.93 3.53
N TYR A 597 12.73 -15.81 4.84
CA TYR A 597 13.80 -15.34 5.71
C TYR A 597 15.00 -16.30 5.73
N TRP A 598 14.72 -17.61 5.74
CA TRP A 598 15.76 -18.64 5.83
C TRP A 598 15.98 -19.42 4.53
N HIS A 599 14.95 -19.53 3.68
CA HIS A 599 14.92 -20.43 2.56
C HIS A 599 14.61 -19.71 1.22
N LYS A 600 15.03 -20.33 0.12
CA LYS A 600 14.56 -20.01 -1.22
C LYS A 600 13.30 -20.82 -1.48
N CYS A 601 12.20 -20.12 -1.74
CA CYS A 601 10.86 -20.69 -1.67
C CYS A 601 10.17 -20.76 -3.02
N ILE A 602 9.36 -21.81 -3.16
CA ILE A 602 8.32 -21.91 -4.21
C ILE A 602 7.24 -20.86 -3.95
N GLY A 603 6.91 -20.63 -2.69
CA GLY A 603 5.90 -19.66 -2.25
C GLY A 603 6.44 -18.28 -1.97
N GLY A 604 5.68 -17.54 -1.19
CA GLY A 604 6.01 -16.17 -0.75
C GLY A 604 4.78 -15.27 -0.65
N TYR A 605 4.99 -14.04 -0.20
CA TYR A 605 3.95 -13.01 -0.13
C TYR A 605 4.40 -11.75 -0.87
N HIS A 606 3.79 -11.44 -2.02
CA HIS A 606 4.05 -10.17 -2.71
C HIS A 606 2.87 -9.77 -3.61
N PRO A 607 2.41 -8.50 -3.55
CA PRO A 607 1.25 -8.03 -4.31
C PRO A 607 1.54 -7.72 -5.79
N ALA A 608 2.74 -7.96 -6.26
CA ALA A 608 3.18 -7.77 -7.65
C ALA A 608 4.13 -8.90 -8.09
N LYS A 609 3.77 -10.16 -7.82
CA LYS A 609 4.50 -11.32 -8.34
C LYS A 609 4.42 -11.40 -9.87
N LEU A 610 5.32 -12.14 -10.51
CA LEU A 610 5.32 -12.34 -11.96
C LEU A 610 4.03 -13.02 -12.41
N ARG A 611 3.42 -12.53 -13.51
CA ARG A 611 2.16 -13.05 -14.04
C ARG A 611 2.28 -14.52 -14.41
N ARG A 612 3.30 -14.90 -15.16
CA ARG A 612 3.52 -16.29 -15.57
C ARG A 612 3.70 -17.24 -14.40
N TYR A 613 4.31 -16.78 -13.33
CA TYR A 613 4.43 -17.58 -12.11
C TYR A 613 3.06 -17.75 -11.41
N GLN A 614 2.23 -16.71 -11.39
CA GLN A 614 0.85 -16.83 -10.90
C GLN A 614 0.03 -17.81 -11.74
N ASP A 615 0.18 -17.77 -13.06
CA ASP A 615 -0.50 -18.69 -13.95
C ASP A 615 -0.09 -20.16 -13.67
N VAL A 616 1.19 -20.41 -13.40
CA VAL A 616 1.69 -21.75 -12.99
C VAL A 616 1.11 -22.17 -11.64
N ILE A 617 0.98 -21.24 -10.69
CA ILE A 617 0.32 -21.50 -9.39
C ILE A 617 -1.12 -21.96 -9.62
N ASP A 618 -1.88 -21.21 -10.44
CA ASP A 618 -3.31 -21.44 -10.62
C ASP A 618 -3.61 -22.70 -11.42
N VAL A 619 -2.80 -23.00 -12.44
CA VAL A 619 -3.05 -24.15 -13.34
C VAL A 619 -2.45 -25.44 -12.81
N HIS A 620 -1.27 -25.41 -12.20
CA HIS A 620 -0.51 -26.59 -11.81
C HIS A 620 -0.26 -26.71 -10.31
N LEU A 621 0.37 -25.70 -9.66
CA LEU A 621 0.95 -25.90 -8.33
C LEU A 621 -0.10 -26.25 -7.27
N PHE A 622 -1.28 -25.66 -7.28
CA PHE A 622 -2.32 -26.00 -6.31
C PHE A 622 -2.75 -27.46 -6.42
N LYS A 623 -2.89 -27.98 -7.63
CA LYS A 623 -3.26 -29.39 -7.87
C LYS A 623 -2.13 -30.33 -7.43
N GLU A 624 -0.90 -30.00 -7.83
CA GLU A 624 0.28 -30.79 -7.49
C GLU A 624 0.56 -30.81 -5.99
N MET A 625 0.37 -29.68 -5.30
CA MET A 625 0.48 -29.61 -3.83
C MET A 625 -0.53 -30.52 -3.13
N MET A 626 -1.78 -30.57 -3.63
CA MET A 626 -2.78 -31.48 -3.07
C MET A 626 -2.42 -32.95 -3.32
N ALA A 627 -1.94 -33.27 -4.54
CA ALA A 627 -1.50 -34.63 -4.86
C ALA A 627 -0.31 -35.04 -3.97
N LEU A 628 0.70 -34.19 -3.88
CA LEU A 628 1.88 -34.38 -3.05
C LEU A 628 1.53 -34.54 -1.57
N GLN A 629 0.59 -33.74 -1.05
CA GLN A 629 0.12 -33.87 0.33
C GLN A 629 -0.51 -35.22 0.59
N ASN A 630 -1.36 -35.71 -0.33
CA ASN A 630 -1.98 -37.00 -0.22
C ASN A 630 -0.93 -38.12 -0.26
N ASP A 631 0.08 -38.02 -1.12
CA ASP A 631 1.18 -38.97 -1.19
C ASP A 631 2.02 -38.99 0.09
N ILE A 632 2.39 -37.83 0.62
CA ILE A 632 3.11 -37.68 1.90
C ILE A 632 2.33 -38.35 3.03
N ILE A 633 1.02 -38.13 3.13
CA ILE A 633 0.17 -38.74 4.16
C ILE A 633 0.12 -40.27 3.95
N ARG A 634 -0.12 -40.72 2.73
CA ARG A 634 -0.22 -42.15 2.37
C ARG A 634 1.07 -42.92 2.66
N THR A 635 2.23 -42.31 2.40
CA THR A 635 3.56 -42.93 2.53
C THR A 635 4.25 -42.62 3.83
N GLN A 636 3.60 -41.89 4.74
CA GLN A 636 4.20 -41.41 5.98
C GLN A 636 5.51 -40.62 5.76
N GLY A 637 5.55 -39.82 4.68
CA GLY A 637 6.70 -38.99 4.31
C GLY A 637 7.76 -39.66 3.46
N LEU A 638 7.59 -40.93 3.06
CA LEU A 638 8.55 -41.65 2.20
C LEU A 638 8.11 -41.52 0.72
N LEU A 639 8.77 -40.60 -0.01
CA LEU A 639 8.41 -40.29 -1.39
C LEU A 639 9.12 -41.17 -2.45
N ASP A 640 10.07 -42.01 -2.08
CA ASP A 640 10.87 -42.81 -3.04
C ASP A 640 10.07 -43.75 -3.92
N SER A 641 8.84 -44.06 -3.54
CA SER A 641 8.00 -45.03 -4.24
C SER A 641 6.69 -44.44 -4.80
N VAL A 642 6.58 -43.13 -4.87
CA VAL A 642 5.39 -42.46 -5.40
C VAL A 642 5.55 -42.16 -6.87
N ASP A 643 4.43 -41.92 -7.57
CA ASP A 643 4.45 -41.46 -8.95
C ASP A 643 4.76 -39.97 -9.02
N ALA A 644 5.98 -39.63 -9.44
CA ALA A 644 6.46 -38.25 -9.54
C ALA A 644 5.72 -37.43 -10.62
N GLU A 645 4.95 -38.05 -11.50
CA GLU A 645 4.14 -37.36 -12.52
C GLU A 645 3.05 -36.47 -11.87
N GLY A 646 2.59 -36.84 -10.67
CA GLY A 646 1.61 -36.09 -9.91
C GLY A 646 2.08 -34.69 -9.45
N PHE A 647 3.40 -34.40 -9.44
CA PHE A 647 4.01 -33.13 -9.00
C PHE A 647 5.26 -32.73 -9.81
N LYS A 648 5.25 -33.02 -11.10
CA LYS A 648 6.40 -32.79 -11.98
C LYS A 648 6.76 -31.32 -12.21
N VAL A 649 5.81 -30.40 -12.12
CA VAL A 649 6.08 -28.96 -12.21
C VAL A 649 6.80 -28.48 -10.95
N LEU A 650 6.44 -28.98 -9.78
CA LEU A 650 7.21 -28.75 -8.53
C LEU A 650 8.65 -29.28 -8.65
N ASN A 651 8.83 -30.47 -9.27
CA ASN A 651 10.16 -31.06 -9.51
C ASN A 651 10.99 -30.20 -10.46
N MET A 652 10.40 -29.71 -11.54
CA MET A 652 10.99 -28.79 -12.50
C MET A 652 11.44 -27.46 -11.85
N LEU A 653 10.72 -26.99 -10.83
CA LEU A 653 11.05 -25.82 -10.06
C LEU A 653 12.13 -26.06 -8.99
N ASN A 654 12.81 -27.20 -9.03
CA ASN A 654 13.90 -27.57 -8.11
C ASN A 654 13.45 -27.65 -6.64
N THR A 655 12.24 -28.15 -6.38
CA THR A 655 11.67 -28.33 -5.02
C THR A 655 12.32 -29.54 -4.37
N LYS A 656 13.35 -29.31 -3.57
CA LYS A 656 14.08 -30.41 -2.89
C LYS A 656 13.51 -30.73 -1.52
N TRP A 657 13.02 -29.71 -0.80
CA TRP A 657 12.50 -29.88 0.55
C TRP A 657 11.06 -29.40 0.65
N ILE A 658 10.27 -30.16 1.42
CA ILE A 658 8.88 -29.84 1.73
C ILE A 658 8.76 -29.72 3.26
N ILE A 659 8.16 -28.64 3.75
CA ILE A 659 7.86 -28.45 5.16
C ILE A 659 6.39 -28.77 5.39
N MET A 660 6.11 -29.78 6.24
CA MET A 660 4.77 -30.21 6.59
C MET A 660 4.45 -29.90 8.06
N PRO A 661 3.16 -29.69 8.42
CA PRO A 661 2.78 -29.61 9.82
C PRO A 661 2.97 -30.98 10.51
N ALA A 662 3.46 -30.96 11.76
CA ALA A 662 3.62 -32.16 12.58
C ALA A 662 2.41 -32.38 13.48
N GLU A 663 2.05 -33.63 13.76
CA GLU A 663 1.10 -33.98 14.80
C GLU A 663 1.62 -33.52 16.17
N GLY A 664 0.78 -32.81 16.92
CA GLY A 664 1.16 -32.22 18.21
C GLY A 664 1.82 -30.85 18.14
N GLY A 665 1.93 -30.24 16.94
CA GLY A 665 2.50 -28.92 16.70
C GLY A 665 3.94 -28.95 16.18
N GLY A 666 4.37 -27.83 15.58
CA GLY A 666 5.66 -27.72 14.90
C GLY A 666 5.61 -28.20 13.44
N THR A 667 6.80 -28.46 12.86
CA THR A 667 6.95 -28.83 11.45
C THR A 667 7.92 -29.99 11.24
N LEU A 668 7.79 -30.67 10.09
CA LEU A 668 8.66 -31.77 9.68
C LEU A 668 9.24 -31.50 8.29
N PRO A 669 10.53 -31.76 8.03
CA PRO A 669 11.15 -31.69 6.72
C PRO A 669 10.94 -33.01 5.98
N ILE A 670 10.42 -32.95 4.75
CA ILE A 670 10.27 -34.10 3.85
C ILE A 670 11.19 -33.87 2.65
N ALA A 671 12.04 -34.83 2.36
CA ALA A 671 12.90 -34.79 1.18
C ALA A 671 12.11 -35.20 -0.08
N ASN A 672 12.26 -34.45 -1.16
CA ASN A 672 11.76 -34.82 -2.47
C ASN A 672 12.90 -35.37 -3.32
N PRO A 673 12.95 -36.69 -3.60
CA PRO A 673 14.02 -37.29 -4.39
C PRO A 673 13.93 -36.98 -5.89
N TYR A 674 12.79 -36.46 -6.36
CA TYR A 674 12.51 -36.25 -7.78
C TYR A 674 12.80 -34.84 -8.28
N TYR A 675 13.36 -33.96 -7.44
CA TYR A 675 13.73 -32.60 -7.86
C TYR A 675 14.77 -32.63 -9.01
N GLN A 676 14.58 -31.77 -10.01
CA GLN A 676 15.41 -31.82 -11.24
C GLN A 676 16.75 -31.09 -11.13
N GLY A 677 17.05 -30.44 -10.00
CA GLY A 677 18.27 -29.69 -9.81
C GLY A 677 18.25 -28.31 -10.45
N ASN A 678 19.44 -27.71 -10.59
CA ASN A 678 19.58 -26.32 -11.04
C ASN A 678 19.55 -26.18 -12.57
N ALA A 679 19.98 -27.22 -13.30
CA ALA A 679 19.98 -27.27 -14.76
C ALA A 679 20.05 -28.71 -15.26
N TRP A 680 19.49 -28.98 -16.42
CA TRP A 680 19.50 -30.29 -17.07
C TRP A 680 19.42 -30.14 -18.59
N PHE A 681 19.91 -31.16 -19.33
CA PHE A 681 19.73 -31.26 -20.77
C PHE A 681 18.43 -31.96 -21.12
N VAL A 682 17.81 -31.54 -22.22
CA VAL A 682 16.58 -32.16 -22.76
C VAL A 682 16.84 -32.80 -24.09
N ASN A 683 16.01 -33.80 -24.45
CA ASN A 683 16.11 -34.55 -25.69
C ASN A 683 15.52 -33.80 -26.89
N ASP A 684 14.51 -32.97 -26.64
CA ASP A 684 13.83 -32.20 -27.68
C ASP A 684 13.12 -30.98 -27.09
N ILE A 685 12.64 -30.12 -27.94
CA ILE A 685 11.82 -28.97 -27.59
C ILE A 685 10.60 -28.87 -28.51
N ALA A 686 9.42 -28.87 -27.95
CA ALA A 686 8.18 -28.64 -28.66
C ALA A 686 7.87 -27.13 -28.75
N PHE A 687 7.68 -26.63 -29.99
CA PHE A 687 7.23 -25.25 -30.19
C PHE A 687 5.72 -25.20 -30.35
N VAL A 688 5.06 -24.38 -29.53
CA VAL A 688 3.62 -24.17 -29.48
C VAL A 688 3.24 -22.76 -29.94
N ASN A 689 1.95 -22.53 -30.24
CA ASN A 689 1.50 -21.31 -30.90
C ASN A 689 1.13 -20.18 -29.95
N ASN A 690 0.86 -20.48 -28.69
CA ASN A 690 0.37 -19.53 -27.69
C ASN A 690 0.66 -20.00 -26.27
N ALA A 691 0.42 -19.10 -25.33
CA ALA A 691 0.65 -19.33 -23.91
C ALA A 691 -0.25 -20.42 -23.29
N ASP A 692 -1.49 -20.58 -23.79
CA ASP A 692 -2.38 -21.63 -23.32
C ASP A 692 -1.83 -23.03 -23.66
N GLU A 693 -1.38 -23.21 -24.90
CA GLU A 693 -0.74 -24.46 -25.32
C GLU A 693 0.57 -24.71 -24.53
N GLU A 694 1.34 -23.67 -24.26
CA GLU A 694 2.61 -23.78 -23.53
C GLU A 694 2.38 -24.22 -22.07
N ILE A 695 1.44 -23.60 -21.34
CA ILE A 695 1.16 -23.97 -19.95
C ILE A 695 0.50 -25.35 -19.84
N ASP A 696 -0.40 -25.66 -20.75
CA ASP A 696 -1.07 -26.95 -20.80
C ASP A 696 -0.11 -28.12 -21.08
N ALA A 697 0.93 -27.88 -21.87
CA ALA A 697 1.95 -28.89 -22.18
C ALA A 697 2.72 -29.31 -20.92
N LEU A 698 2.91 -28.45 -19.92
CA LEU A 698 3.60 -28.78 -18.67
C LEU A 698 2.95 -29.98 -17.95
N GLY A 699 1.63 -30.11 -18.03
CA GLY A 699 0.90 -31.25 -17.47
C GLY A 699 1.00 -32.54 -18.31
N LYS A 700 1.51 -32.48 -19.54
CA LYS A 700 1.41 -33.60 -20.53
C LYS A 700 2.75 -34.20 -20.90
N ILE A 701 3.83 -33.39 -20.95
CA ILE A 701 5.15 -33.86 -21.39
C ILE A 701 6.02 -34.32 -20.22
N ASP A 702 7.05 -35.06 -20.48
CA ASP A 702 8.10 -35.41 -19.53
C ASP A 702 9.10 -34.25 -19.41
N LEU A 703 8.90 -33.40 -18.40
CA LEU A 703 9.70 -32.19 -18.19
C LEU A 703 11.19 -32.43 -17.88
N HIS A 704 11.59 -33.68 -17.58
CA HIS A 704 12.99 -34.06 -17.43
C HIS A 704 13.70 -34.31 -18.78
N ASN A 705 12.94 -34.74 -19.76
CA ASN A 705 13.47 -35.11 -21.07
C ASN A 705 13.04 -34.20 -22.22
N GLN A 706 11.96 -33.44 -22.01
CA GLN A 706 11.39 -32.56 -23.03
C GLN A 706 11.18 -31.15 -22.50
N ALA A 707 11.33 -30.18 -23.39
CA ALA A 707 10.98 -28.79 -23.12
C ALA A 707 9.84 -28.33 -24.03
N VAL A 708 9.12 -27.30 -23.62
CA VAL A 708 8.14 -26.60 -24.44
C VAL A 708 8.43 -25.13 -24.48
N ALA A 709 8.28 -24.47 -25.62
CA ALA A 709 8.44 -23.03 -25.76
C ALA A 709 7.44 -22.46 -26.78
N ASP A 710 7.11 -21.19 -26.62
CA ASP A 710 6.38 -20.46 -27.63
C ASP A 710 7.23 -20.32 -28.91
N LYS A 711 6.61 -20.50 -30.08
CA LYS A 711 7.27 -20.43 -31.39
C LYS A 711 8.01 -19.11 -31.68
N GLN A 712 7.68 -18.05 -30.96
CA GLN A 712 8.44 -16.79 -31.04
C GLN A 712 9.93 -16.93 -30.68
N PHE A 713 10.28 -17.95 -29.91
CA PHE A 713 11.64 -18.25 -29.50
C PHE A 713 12.38 -19.18 -30.48
N ALA A 714 11.67 -19.81 -31.43
CA ALA A 714 12.29 -20.69 -32.40
C ALA A 714 13.45 -20.04 -33.20
N PRO A 715 13.42 -18.76 -33.58
CA PRO A 715 14.52 -18.11 -34.24
C PRO A 715 15.83 -18.09 -33.45
N LEU A 716 15.80 -18.19 -32.11
CA LEU A 716 16.97 -18.24 -31.24
C LEU A 716 17.72 -19.59 -31.35
N LEU A 717 17.07 -20.60 -31.89
CA LEU A 717 17.67 -21.91 -32.20
C LEU A 717 17.98 -22.07 -33.72
N ALA A 718 17.91 -20.99 -34.50
CA ALA A 718 18.22 -21.09 -35.94
C ALA A 718 19.68 -21.56 -36.17
N GLY A 719 19.83 -22.67 -36.81
CA GLY A 719 21.13 -23.29 -37.03
C GLY A 719 21.62 -24.21 -35.91
N PHE A 720 20.83 -24.35 -34.84
CA PHE A 720 21.12 -25.29 -33.76
C PHE A 720 20.08 -26.42 -33.79
N SER A 721 20.56 -27.65 -33.88
CA SER A 721 19.69 -28.85 -33.92
C SER A 721 19.63 -29.48 -32.54
N VAL A 722 18.48 -29.40 -31.87
CA VAL A 722 18.28 -30.11 -30.61
C VAL A 722 18.30 -31.61 -30.87
N THR A 723 19.23 -32.29 -30.24
CA THR A 723 19.36 -33.76 -30.35
C THR A 723 19.15 -34.41 -28.98
N PRO A 724 18.75 -35.68 -28.92
CA PRO A 724 18.59 -36.35 -27.63
C PRO A 724 19.85 -36.21 -26.77
N LYS A 725 19.71 -35.86 -25.51
CA LYS A 725 20.82 -35.62 -24.58
C LYS A 725 21.79 -36.81 -24.52
N ASP A 726 23.08 -36.52 -24.34
CA ASP A 726 24.08 -37.55 -24.13
C ASP A 726 24.20 -37.85 -22.63
N SER A 727 24.24 -39.14 -22.28
CA SER A 727 24.32 -39.54 -20.88
C SER A 727 25.65 -39.18 -20.19
N ALA A 728 26.70 -38.91 -20.99
CA ALA A 728 28.01 -38.48 -20.49
C ALA A 728 28.12 -36.96 -20.39
N SER A 729 27.15 -36.20 -20.94
CA SER A 729 27.10 -34.75 -20.79
C SER A 729 26.67 -34.36 -19.38
N SER A 730 27.21 -33.29 -18.86
CA SER A 730 26.88 -32.80 -17.52
C SER A 730 26.85 -31.29 -17.47
N ILE A 731 25.95 -30.77 -16.62
CA ILE A 731 25.83 -29.35 -16.31
C ILE A 731 25.59 -29.20 -14.81
N TRP A 732 26.35 -28.30 -14.16
CA TRP A 732 26.20 -28.09 -12.71
C TRP A 732 26.43 -26.63 -12.33
N LEU A 733 25.78 -26.18 -11.26
CA LEU A 733 25.96 -24.86 -10.67
C LEU A 733 27.28 -24.83 -9.88
N GLU A 734 28.27 -24.07 -10.36
CA GLU A 734 29.57 -23.93 -9.70
C GLU A 734 29.49 -22.95 -8.53
N SER A 735 28.91 -21.79 -8.75
CA SER A 735 28.71 -20.77 -7.71
C SER A 735 27.48 -19.92 -8.02
N TYR A 736 26.92 -19.30 -6.99
CA TYR A 736 25.79 -18.38 -7.15
C TYR A 736 25.82 -17.30 -6.09
N ASP A 737 25.20 -16.16 -6.44
CA ASP A 737 24.75 -15.13 -5.51
C ASP A 737 23.34 -14.69 -5.94
N SER A 738 22.73 -13.74 -5.23
CA SER A 738 21.36 -13.31 -5.52
C SER A 738 21.16 -12.91 -7.00
N ASN A 739 22.13 -12.22 -7.60
CA ASN A 739 22.06 -11.72 -8.97
C ASN A 739 23.09 -12.34 -9.92
N LEU A 740 23.74 -13.43 -9.53
CA LEU A 740 24.83 -14.06 -10.28
C LEU A 740 24.74 -15.57 -10.17
N PHE A 741 24.79 -16.28 -11.32
CA PHE A 741 24.85 -17.72 -11.39
C PHE A 741 25.96 -18.12 -12.37
N ASN A 742 26.89 -18.94 -11.90
CA ASN A 742 27.98 -19.50 -12.73
C ASN A 742 27.78 -21.01 -12.83
N TYR A 743 27.64 -21.48 -14.07
CA TYR A 743 27.51 -22.90 -14.38
C TYR A 743 28.74 -23.38 -15.12
N ARG A 744 29.08 -24.63 -14.89
CA ARG A 744 30.06 -25.39 -15.71
C ARG A 744 29.31 -26.46 -16.48
N VAL A 745 29.77 -26.66 -17.70
CA VAL A 745 29.19 -27.60 -18.64
C VAL A 745 30.29 -28.47 -19.23
N ASP A 746 30.05 -29.76 -19.41
CA ASP A 746 30.79 -30.67 -20.24
C ASP A 746 29.79 -31.33 -21.21
N ALA A 747 29.57 -30.70 -22.37
CA ALA A 747 28.64 -31.16 -23.39
C ALA A 747 29.37 -32.05 -24.42
N LYS A 748 28.90 -33.26 -24.63
CA LYS A 748 29.52 -34.22 -25.59
C LYS A 748 29.09 -33.99 -27.03
N LYS A 749 28.10 -33.13 -27.25
CA LYS A 749 27.59 -32.62 -28.50
C LYS A 749 26.78 -31.35 -28.26
N ASP A 750 26.24 -30.77 -29.32
CA ASP A 750 25.31 -29.66 -29.21
C ASP A 750 24.04 -30.09 -28.45
N GLU A 751 23.73 -29.47 -27.31
CA GLU A 751 22.61 -29.84 -26.43
C GLU A 751 21.84 -28.62 -25.94
N LEU A 752 20.53 -28.78 -25.73
CA LEU A 752 19.70 -27.75 -25.15
C LEU A 752 19.63 -27.91 -23.61
N ALA A 753 20.10 -26.94 -22.88
CA ALA A 753 20.03 -26.90 -21.44
C ALA A 753 18.82 -26.08 -20.96
N VAL A 754 18.04 -26.62 -20.00
CA VAL A 754 16.99 -25.94 -19.26
C VAL A 754 17.51 -25.65 -17.85
N PHE A 755 17.24 -24.45 -17.34
CA PHE A 755 17.64 -23.99 -16.02
C PHE A 755 16.40 -23.76 -15.16
N SER A 756 16.40 -24.22 -13.92
CA SER A 756 15.26 -24.04 -12.99
C SER A 756 15.06 -22.58 -12.54
N GLU A 757 15.81 -21.64 -13.13
CA GLU A 757 15.72 -20.20 -12.85
C GLU A 757 14.58 -19.54 -13.61
N ILE A 758 13.85 -18.66 -12.91
CA ILE A 758 12.72 -17.95 -13.49
C ILE A 758 13.18 -17.01 -14.62
N TYR A 759 12.51 -17.12 -15.76
CA TYR A 759 12.72 -16.24 -16.90
C TYR A 759 12.19 -14.84 -16.60
N TYR A 760 13.01 -13.84 -16.87
CA TYR A 760 12.65 -12.44 -16.90
C TYR A 760 13.33 -11.77 -18.09
N PRO A 761 12.59 -11.05 -18.98
CA PRO A 761 13.09 -10.69 -20.30
C PRO A 761 14.17 -9.61 -20.32
N LYS A 762 14.33 -8.87 -19.22
CA LYS A 762 15.21 -7.69 -19.18
C LYS A 762 16.19 -7.73 -18.01
N GLY A 763 17.36 -7.18 -18.22
CA GLY A 763 18.36 -6.97 -17.16
C GLY A 763 19.34 -8.11 -16.94
N TRP A 764 19.08 -9.31 -17.46
CA TRP A 764 20.03 -10.41 -17.47
C TRP A 764 21.07 -10.23 -18.57
N GLN A 765 22.34 -10.26 -18.21
CA GLN A 765 23.49 -10.39 -19.09
C GLN A 765 23.94 -11.83 -19.00
N ILE A 766 24.01 -12.50 -20.16
CA ILE A 766 24.31 -13.93 -20.24
C ILE A 766 25.51 -14.11 -21.15
N THR A 767 26.47 -14.90 -20.69
CA THR A 767 27.67 -15.24 -21.51
C THR A 767 27.91 -16.74 -21.48
N ILE A 768 28.42 -17.26 -22.59
CA ILE A 768 29.07 -18.58 -22.71
C ILE A 768 30.50 -18.28 -23.06
N ASP A 769 31.46 -18.66 -22.22
CA ASP A 769 32.90 -18.38 -22.38
C ASP A 769 33.16 -16.89 -22.67
N GLU A 770 32.60 -16.02 -21.81
CA GLU A 770 32.66 -14.56 -21.92
C GLU A 770 31.95 -13.96 -23.16
N LYS A 771 31.47 -14.76 -24.11
CA LYS A 771 30.74 -14.29 -25.30
C LYS A 771 29.25 -14.09 -24.96
N PRO A 772 28.72 -12.89 -25.24
CA PRO A 772 27.31 -12.63 -25.00
C PRO A 772 26.37 -13.56 -25.77
N THR A 773 25.35 -14.07 -25.11
CA THR A 773 24.30 -14.90 -25.71
C THR A 773 22.91 -14.47 -25.22
N THR A 774 21.86 -15.04 -25.82
CA THR A 774 20.46 -14.73 -25.48
C THR A 774 19.75 -16.00 -25.03
N MET A 775 19.12 -15.96 -23.85
CA MET A 775 18.29 -17.07 -23.37
C MET A 775 16.95 -17.10 -24.10
N LEU A 776 16.40 -18.28 -24.28
CA LEU A 776 14.99 -18.47 -24.61
C LEU A 776 14.20 -18.78 -23.34
N ARG A 777 12.90 -18.50 -23.38
CA ARG A 777 11.97 -18.97 -22.36
C ARG A 777 11.52 -20.37 -22.73
N ALA A 778 11.61 -21.28 -21.78
CA ALA A 778 11.12 -22.65 -21.91
C ALA A 778 10.22 -23.00 -20.71
N ASN A 779 9.39 -24.02 -20.87
CA ASN A 779 8.50 -24.53 -19.83
C ASN A 779 7.70 -23.42 -19.17
N TYR A 780 7.17 -22.51 -19.99
CA TYR A 780 6.33 -21.37 -19.62
C TYR A 780 7.01 -20.29 -18.75
N THR A 781 7.93 -20.68 -17.84
CA THR A 781 8.50 -19.75 -16.84
C THR A 781 10.00 -19.91 -16.62
N LEU A 782 10.66 -20.88 -17.24
CA LEU A 782 12.07 -21.16 -17.05
C LEU A 782 12.95 -20.60 -18.18
N ARG A 783 14.28 -20.69 -17.96
CA ARG A 783 15.29 -20.29 -18.95
C ARG A 783 15.82 -21.49 -19.67
N ALA A 784 16.22 -21.32 -20.94
CA ALA A 784 16.98 -22.31 -21.65
C ALA A 784 18.02 -21.68 -22.54
N LEU A 785 19.12 -22.44 -22.83
CA LEU A 785 20.21 -22.04 -23.71
C LEU A 785 20.64 -23.20 -24.61
N PRO A 786 20.90 -22.94 -25.90
CA PRO A 786 21.64 -23.86 -26.74
C PRO A 786 23.11 -23.86 -26.31
N ILE A 787 23.65 -25.01 -25.99
CA ILE A 787 25.02 -25.21 -25.56
C ILE A 787 25.78 -25.98 -26.66
N PRO A 788 26.84 -25.42 -27.21
CA PRO A 788 27.69 -26.14 -28.19
C PRO A 788 28.46 -27.28 -27.53
N GLU A 789 28.94 -28.20 -28.36
CA GLU A 789 29.86 -29.27 -27.91
C GLU A 789 31.12 -28.68 -27.28
N GLY A 790 31.52 -29.21 -26.10
CA GLY A 790 32.73 -28.83 -25.38
C GLY A 790 32.54 -28.55 -23.91
N GLN A 791 33.59 -28.05 -23.30
CA GLN A 791 33.57 -27.55 -21.91
C GLN A 791 33.34 -26.05 -21.92
N HIS A 792 32.31 -25.59 -21.18
CA HIS A 792 31.91 -24.19 -21.20
C HIS A 792 31.65 -23.65 -19.80
N GLU A 793 31.88 -22.36 -19.68
CA GLU A 793 31.45 -21.57 -18.53
C GLU A 793 30.24 -20.70 -18.94
N ILE A 794 29.13 -20.82 -18.21
CA ILE A 794 27.94 -20.04 -18.46
C ILE A 794 27.72 -19.10 -17.26
N VAL A 795 27.62 -17.81 -17.54
CA VAL A 795 27.37 -16.80 -16.53
C VAL A 795 26.04 -16.09 -16.81
N PHE A 796 25.17 -16.10 -15.82
CA PHE A 796 23.98 -15.24 -15.78
C PHE A 796 24.19 -14.15 -14.74
N LYS A 797 24.21 -12.88 -15.15
CA LYS A 797 24.34 -11.73 -14.27
C LYS A 797 23.17 -10.78 -14.44
N PHE A 798 22.46 -10.49 -13.36
CA PHE A 798 21.38 -9.50 -13.37
C PHE A 798 21.96 -8.10 -13.10
N ASP A 799 22.15 -7.32 -14.14
CA ASP A 799 22.74 -5.98 -14.09
C ASP A 799 22.10 -5.07 -15.16
N PRO A 800 20.89 -4.53 -14.91
CA PRO A 800 20.18 -3.75 -15.89
C PRO A 800 20.88 -2.43 -16.22
N PRO A 801 21.34 -2.20 -17.46
CA PRO A 801 22.06 -0.98 -17.86
C PRO A 801 21.18 0.28 -17.76
N SER A 802 19.87 0.13 -17.78
CA SER A 802 18.89 1.21 -17.61
C SER A 802 19.04 1.96 -16.28
N ILE A 803 19.60 1.32 -15.24
CA ILE A 803 19.79 1.96 -13.92
C ILE A 803 20.73 3.16 -14.04
N LYS A 804 21.84 3.04 -14.76
CA LYS A 804 22.80 4.15 -14.94
C LYS A 804 22.16 5.34 -15.64
N ILE A 805 21.36 5.09 -16.69
CA ILE A 805 20.68 6.13 -17.47
C ILE A 805 19.65 6.85 -16.59
N THR A 806 18.80 6.08 -15.91
CA THR A 806 17.73 6.64 -15.09
C THR A 806 18.25 7.37 -13.85
N ASP A 807 19.33 6.89 -13.23
CA ASP A 807 19.99 7.59 -12.13
C ASP A 807 20.61 8.93 -12.59
N THR A 808 21.19 8.97 -13.80
CA THR A 808 21.70 10.23 -14.38
C THR A 808 20.59 11.28 -14.52
N ILE A 809 19.44 10.86 -15.08
CA ILE A 809 18.26 11.74 -15.21
C ILE A 809 17.80 12.25 -13.83
N ALA A 810 17.74 11.36 -12.84
CA ALA A 810 17.35 11.72 -11.49
C ALA A 810 18.31 12.72 -10.85
N TYR A 811 19.63 12.57 -11.03
CA TYR A 811 20.61 13.53 -10.52
C TYR A 811 20.50 14.91 -11.17
N ILE A 812 20.21 14.99 -12.48
CA ILE A 812 19.94 16.27 -13.15
C ILE A 812 18.72 16.96 -12.51
N ALA A 813 17.64 16.20 -12.30
CA ALA A 813 16.43 16.74 -11.67
C ALA A 813 16.70 17.24 -10.23
N LEU A 814 17.46 16.47 -9.44
CA LEU A 814 17.86 16.87 -8.08
C LEU A 814 18.72 18.13 -8.08
N ALA A 815 19.61 18.30 -9.05
CA ALA A 815 20.42 19.53 -9.19
C ALA A 815 19.53 20.75 -9.49
N ILE A 816 18.52 20.62 -10.35
CA ILE A 816 17.54 21.68 -10.64
C ILE A 816 16.76 22.04 -9.35
N MET A 817 16.33 21.05 -8.57
CA MET A 817 15.64 21.26 -7.29
C MET A 817 16.52 22.02 -6.30
N LEU A 818 17.79 21.65 -6.16
CA LEU A 818 18.76 22.31 -5.28
C LEU A 818 18.96 23.76 -5.70
N LEU A 819 19.18 24.03 -6.98
CA LEU A 819 19.32 25.40 -7.51
C LEU A 819 18.06 26.22 -7.24
N THR A 820 16.88 25.65 -7.41
CA THR A 820 15.61 26.32 -7.13
C THR A 820 15.50 26.65 -5.63
N ALA A 821 15.92 25.76 -4.75
CA ALA A 821 15.94 25.98 -3.31
C ALA A 821 16.88 27.14 -2.94
N ILE A 822 18.10 27.18 -3.48
CA ILE A 822 19.07 28.24 -3.28
C ILE A 822 18.49 29.59 -3.71
N VAL A 823 17.87 29.65 -4.91
CA VAL A 823 17.25 30.89 -5.42
C VAL A 823 16.07 31.32 -4.54
N THR A 824 15.29 30.40 -4.02
CA THR A 824 14.17 30.69 -3.12
C THR A 824 14.68 31.33 -1.83
N VAL A 825 15.63 30.68 -1.17
CA VAL A 825 16.25 31.22 0.07
C VAL A 825 16.89 32.58 -0.15
N TRP A 826 17.66 32.74 -1.23
CA TRP A 826 18.29 34.03 -1.57
C TRP A 826 17.27 35.14 -1.77
N LYS A 827 16.14 34.86 -2.43
CA LYS A 827 15.06 35.85 -2.62
C LYS A 827 14.38 36.25 -1.32
N GLU A 828 14.11 35.30 -0.43
CA GLU A 828 13.52 35.61 0.89
C GLU A 828 14.47 36.45 1.75
N ILE A 829 15.76 36.08 1.81
CA ILE A 829 16.77 36.87 2.54
C ILE A 829 16.87 38.30 1.97
N LYS A 830 16.87 38.43 0.63
CA LYS A 830 16.93 39.74 -0.01
C LYS A 830 15.68 40.60 0.24
N ALA A 831 14.50 39.96 0.34
CA ALA A 831 13.26 40.66 0.66
C ALA A 831 13.27 41.16 2.11
N ASP A 832 13.70 40.32 3.06
CA ASP A 832 13.82 40.71 4.48
C ASP A 832 14.89 41.79 4.73
N LEU A 833 15.97 41.81 3.93
CA LEU A 833 16.99 42.88 4.04
C LEU A 833 16.50 44.23 3.51
N ARG A 834 15.47 44.25 2.65
CA ARG A 834 14.89 45.48 2.08
C ARG A 834 13.69 46.01 2.89
N SER A 835 13.05 45.15 3.73
CA SER A 835 12.00 45.55 4.68
C SER A 835 12.61 45.99 6.01
#